data_4b6d7d093336164fa2777ddad76488c3
#
_entry.id   4b6d7d093336164fa2777ddad76488c3
#
_cell.length_a   1.000
_cell.length_b   1.000
_cell.length_c   1.000
_cell.angle_alpha   90.00
_cell.angle_beta   90.00
_cell.angle_gamma   90.00
#
_symmetry.space_group_name_H-M   'P 1'
#
loop_
_entity.id
_entity.type
_entity.pdbx_description
1 polymer ?
#
loop_
_entity_poly.entity_id
_entity_poly.type
_entity_poly.pdbx_seq_one_letter_code
_entity_poly.pdbx_strand_id
1 'polypeptide(L)'
;MPDENAQKQADDLGAQFTDTFIQDPEHVTLLLTLLEEFDFHVRWPAVKLLTALLKNQCVQVQGIILVSPMGVSRLMDLLADSREVIRNDGLLLLQQLTKSNAAIQKIVAFENAFERLLDIITEEGSSDGGIVVEDCLLLLLNLLKNNSSNQNFFKEGSYIQRMKPWFEVGDDNSGWSAQKVTNLHLMLQLVRVMVSPVNSPGATASCQKSMYQCGLLQQLCTILMATGVPADILTETINTVSEVIRGSQVNQDYFASVNAPSNPPRPAIVVLLMSMVNERQPFVLRCAVLYCFQCFLYKNQKGQGEIVATLLPSTIDANSISAGQLLCGGLFSADSLSNWCAAVALAHSLQDNLTQKEQLLRVQLATSLGKPPVSLLQQCTNILSQGSKVQTRVGLLMLLCTWISNCPIAVTHFLHNQENVPFLTAQISENLGEDERLVQGLCALLLGICIYYNDNSLENYTKEKLKQLIEKRIGKENFVEKLGFITKHELYSRAAQKPQPVFPSPEQMLFDHEFTKLVKELEGMITKAVHKSSEEEKKEEEVKKTLEQHDNIVTQYKELIREQDAQIQELKEQVASMSSQNEQMQTTVTQQLSQIQQHKDQYNILKLKLGKENQSQSNSQGDGSQMNGLQTEEITQLREELEELRRQHALLQTQLGDKDALINTLVSECLCTESMCVFVLIVANYSFQRLCVCKSGRENKYATNLMMDLLFKLIFKNSFGFFNVIICCLSLFFIIAN
;
A
#
# COMPACT_ATOMS: atom_id res chain seq x y z
N MET A 1 6.54 -33.70 -41.44
CA MET A 1 7.25 -33.20 -40.27
C MET A 1 8.68 -32.96 -40.70
N PRO A 2 9.31 -31.82 -40.41
CA PRO A 2 10.74 -31.66 -40.66
C PRO A 2 11.47 -32.69 -39.80
N ASP A 3 12.54 -33.26 -40.40
CA ASP A 3 13.37 -34.27 -39.74
C ASP A 3 14.06 -33.67 -38.50
N GLU A 4 13.68 -34.12 -37.29
CA GLU A 4 14.20 -33.61 -36.02
C GLU A 4 15.73 -33.69 -35.95
N ASN A 5 16.34 -34.65 -36.63
CA ASN A 5 17.79 -34.78 -36.74
C ASN A 5 18.41 -33.68 -37.60
N ALA A 6 17.75 -33.29 -38.71
CA ALA A 6 18.21 -32.19 -39.57
C ALA A 6 18.16 -30.84 -38.85
N GLN A 7 17.09 -30.60 -38.04
CA GLN A 7 16.94 -29.41 -37.25
C GLN A 7 18.04 -29.31 -36.18
N LYS A 8 18.28 -30.41 -35.45
CA LYS A 8 19.32 -30.47 -34.42
C LYS A 8 20.73 -30.25 -34.99
N GLN A 9 21.00 -30.81 -36.15
CA GLN A 9 22.27 -30.60 -36.83
C GLN A 9 22.48 -29.16 -37.31
N ALA A 10 21.41 -28.48 -37.76
CA ALA A 10 21.44 -27.08 -38.14
C ALA A 10 21.63 -26.17 -36.91
N ASP A 11 21.02 -26.49 -35.77
CA ASP A 11 21.18 -25.75 -34.52
C ASP A 11 22.62 -25.89 -33.98
N ASP A 12 23.20 -27.09 -34.02
CA ASP A 12 24.61 -27.32 -33.63
C ASP A 12 25.59 -26.52 -34.53
N LEU A 13 25.34 -26.44 -35.83
CA LEU A 13 26.18 -25.67 -36.79
C LEU A 13 26.07 -24.17 -36.51
N GLY A 14 24.85 -23.68 -36.21
CA GLY A 14 24.60 -22.29 -35.86
C GLY A 14 25.33 -21.89 -34.58
N ALA A 15 25.32 -22.76 -33.57
CA ALA A 15 26.07 -22.55 -32.32
C ALA A 15 27.58 -22.48 -32.56
N GLN A 16 28.14 -23.41 -33.32
CA GLN A 16 29.58 -23.42 -33.67
C GLN A 16 30.00 -22.17 -34.47
N PHE A 17 29.17 -21.74 -35.43
CA PHE A 17 29.38 -20.49 -36.16
C PHE A 17 29.39 -19.31 -35.18
N THR A 18 28.43 -19.23 -34.29
CA THR A 18 28.34 -18.14 -33.32
C THR A 18 29.58 -18.09 -32.43
N ASP A 19 29.99 -19.24 -31.88
CA ASP A 19 31.18 -19.34 -31.03
C ASP A 19 32.44 -18.82 -31.74
N THR A 20 32.61 -19.17 -33.03
CA THR A 20 33.73 -18.70 -33.85
C THR A 20 33.61 -17.21 -34.15
N PHE A 21 32.42 -16.74 -34.50
CA PHE A 21 32.19 -15.35 -34.89
C PHE A 21 32.43 -14.35 -33.75
N ILE A 22 32.03 -14.69 -32.53
CA ILE A 22 32.15 -13.81 -31.37
C ILE A 22 33.52 -13.85 -30.69
N GLN A 23 34.45 -14.73 -31.14
CA GLN A 23 35.86 -14.73 -30.64
C GLN A 23 36.50 -13.39 -30.82
N ASP A 24 36.20 -12.68 -31.91
CA ASP A 24 36.56 -11.29 -32.08
C ASP A 24 35.37 -10.37 -31.89
N PRO A 25 35.34 -9.59 -30.80
CA PRO A 25 34.26 -8.63 -30.52
C PRO A 25 34.03 -7.60 -31.63
N GLU A 26 35.06 -7.28 -32.42
CA GLU A 26 34.96 -6.33 -33.52
C GLU A 26 33.94 -6.77 -34.58
N HIS A 27 33.75 -8.07 -34.78
CA HIS A 27 32.71 -8.58 -35.69
C HIS A 27 31.29 -8.16 -35.27
N VAL A 28 31.00 -8.21 -34.00
CA VAL A 28 29.69 -7.75 -33.47
C VAL A 28 29.57 -6.22 -33.54
N THR A 29 30.67 -5.51 -33.24
CA THR A 29 30.74 -4.04 -33.37
C THR A 29 30.53 -3.61 -34.82
N LEU A 30 31.10 -4.35 -35.79
CA LEU A 30 30.87 -4.10 -37.21
C LEU A 30 29.38 -4.30 -37.58
N LEU A 31 28.71 -5.37 -37.09
CA LEU A 31 27.28 -5.56 -37.31
C LEU A 31 26.47 -4.38 -36.77
N LEU A 32 26.84 -3.84 -35.62
CA LEU A 32 26.17 -2.66 -35.06
C LEU A 32 26.32 -1.42 -35.94
N THR A 33 27.45 -1.23 -36.60
CA THR A 33 27.66 -0.14 -37.58
C THR A 33 26.85 -0.35 -38.86
N LEU A 34 26.67 -1.61 -39.30
CA LEU A 34 25.84 -1.93 -40.46
C LEU A 34 24.34 -1.65 -40.23
N LEU A 35 23.90 -1.56 -38.98
CA LEU A 35 22.53 -1.14 -38.66
C LEU A 35 22.26 0.34 -38.97
N GLU A 36 23.29 1.17 -39.15
CA GLU A 36 23.19 2.58 -39.54
C GLU A 36 23.03 2.77 -41.05
N GLU A 37 23.36 1.73 -41.83
CA GLU A 37 23.23 1.78 -43.29
C GLU A 37 21.78 1.88 -43.75
N PHE A 38 21.53 2.74 -44.76
CA PHE A 38 20.17 2.92 -45.30
C PHE A 38 19.74 1.81 -46.26
N ASP A 39 20.71 1.05 -46.82
CA ASP A 39 20.43 -0.04 -47.73
C ASP A 39 19.73 -1.19 -46.99
N PHE A 40 18.55 -1.56 -47.49
CA PHE A 40 17.75 -2.66 -46.93
C PHE A 40 18.50 -4.00 -46.97
N HIS A 41 19.26 -4.25 -48.06
CA HIS A 41 19.99 -5.50 -48.24
C HIS A 41 21.22 -5.63 -47.33
N VAL A 42 21.60 -4.56 -46.65
CA VAL A 42 22.64 -4.54 -45.62
C VAL A 42 22.06 -4.54 -44.24
N ARG A 43 21.15 -3.60 -43.99
CA ARG A 43 20.56 -3.37 -42.65
C ARG A 43 19.77 -4.57 -42.16
N TRP A 44 18.83 -5.10 -42.97
CA TRP A 44 17.97 -6.19 -42.58
C TRP A 44 18.71 -7.52 -42.30
N PRO A 45 19.65 -8.01 -43.14
CA PRO A 45 20.47 -9.18 -42.81
C PRO A 45 21.29 -8.99 -41.54
N ALA A 46 21.80 -7.77 -41.28
CA ALA A 46 22.51 -7.46 -40.02
C ALA A 46 21.61 -7.65 -38.80
N VAL A 47 20.34 -7.19 -38.83
CA VAL A 47 19.37 -7.42 -37.79
C VAL A 47 19.10 -8.93 -37.56
N LYS A 48 18.94 -9.68 -38.66
CA LYS A 48 18.70 -11.13 -38.61
C LYS A 48 19.87 -11.90 -38.02
N LEU A 49 21.10 -11.56 -38.46
CA LEU A 49 22.31 -12.21 -37.97
C LEU A 49 22.53 -11.91 -36.49
N LEU A 50 22.38 -10.67 -36.08
CA LEU A 50 22.57 -10.28 -34.66
C LEU A 50 21.52 -10.97 -33.76
N THR A 51 20.29 -11.10 -34.25
CA THR A 51 19.23 -11.86 -33.55
C THR A 51 19.60 -13.34 -33.38
N ALA A 52 20.17 -13.96 -34.43
CA ALA A 52 20.61 -15.35 -34.40
C ALA A 52 21.81 -15.54 -33.42
N LEU A 53 22.80 -14.62 -33.43
CA LEU A 53 23.89 -14.65 -32.48
C LEU A 53 23.43 -14.55 -31.04
N LEU A 54 22.47 -13.66 -30.75
CA LEU A 54 21.84 -13.52 -29.42
C LEU A 54 21.07 -14.76 -29.02
N LYS A 55 20.41 -15.46 -29.95
CA LYS A 55 19.72 -16.72 -29.66
C LYS A 55 20.69 -17.83 -29.24
N ASN A 56 21.84 -17.90 -29.89
CA ASN A 56 22.82 -18.95 -29.65
C ASN A 56 23.72 -18.68 -28.42
N GLN A 57 24.23 -17.46 -28.26
CA GLN A 57 25.20 -17.09 -27.24
C GLN A 57 24.78 -15.76 -26.56
N CYS A 58 23.62 -15.76 -25.91
CA CYS A 58 22.96 -14.55 -25.37
C CYS A 58 23.92 -13.72 -24.49
N VAL A 59 24.50 -14.33 -23.47
CA VAL A 59 25.30 -13.62 -22.44
C VAL A 59 26.55 -12.96 -23.02
N GLN A 60 27.29 -13.68 -23.90
CA GLN A 60 28.51 -13.16 -24.51
C GLN A 60 28.20 -12.01 -25.45
N VAL A 61 27.20 -12.15 -26.34
CA VAL A 61 26.79 -11.11 -27.28
C VAL A 61 26.22 -9.89 -26.55
N GLN A 62 25.43 -10.08 -25.50
CA GLN A 62 25.00 -9.00 -24.63
C GLN A 62 26.17 -8.23 -24.03
N GLY A 63 27.19 -8.94 -23.55
CA GLY A 63 28.43 -8.33 -23.02
C GLY A 63 29.14 -7.45 -24.03
N ILE A 64 29.28 -7.90 -25.29
CA ILE A 64 29.90 -7.13 -26.35
C ILE A 64 29.08 -5.88 -26.70
N ILE A 65 27.74 -6.02 -26.84
CA ILE A 65 26.84 -4.90 -27.16
C ILE A 65 26.86 -3.86 -26.03
N LEU A 66 26.94 -4.31 -24.79
CA LEU A 66 26.92 -3.42 -23.61
C LEU A 66 28.14 -2.50 -23.55
N VAL A 67 29.31 -3.01 -23.95
CA VAL A 67 30.57 -2.22 -23.95
C VAL A 67 30.77 -1.46 -25.25
N SER A 68 30.01 -1.76 -26.31
CA SER A 68 30.10 -1.07 -27.59
C SER A 68 29.53 0.34 -27.50
N PRO A 69 30.24 1.38 -27.97
CA PRO A 69 29.69 2.74 -27.96
C PRO A 69 28.40 2.83 -28.75
N MET A 70 27.37 3.42 -28.14
CA MET A 70 26.03 3.55 -28.72
C MET A 70 25.38 2.23 -29.15
N GLY A 71 25.86 1.08 -28.67
CA GLY A 71 25.38 -0.22 -29.11
C GLY A 71 23.88 -0.43 -28.91
N VAL A 72 23.37 -0.15 -27.72
CA VAL A 72 21.93 -0.27 -27.41
C VAL A 72 21.11 0.80 -28.12
N SER A 73 21.60 2.05 -28.21
CA SER A 73 20.87 3.15 -28.88
C SER A 73 20.63 2.84 -30.35
N ARG A 74 21.65 2.30 -31.07
CA ARG A 74 21.49 1.85 -32.46
C ARG A 74 20.42 0.79 -32.65
N LEU A 75 20.30 -0.13 -31.69
CA LEU A 75 19.26 -1.16 -31.71
C LEU A 75 17.85 -0.56 -31.44
N MET A 76 17.78 0.44 -30.60
CA MET A 76 16.52 1.15 -30.34
C MET A 76 16.04 1.96 -31.55
N ASP A 77 16.97 2.48 -32.38
CA ASP A 77 16.62 3.22 -33.60
C ASP A 77 15.93 2.33 -34.65
N LEU A 78 16.10 1.01 -34.60
CA LEU A 78 15.36 0.07 -35.45
C LEU A 78 13.84 0.19 -35.30
N LEU A 79 13.33 0.56 -34.15
CA LEU A 79 11.89 0.75 -33.91
C LEU A 79 11.31 1.97 -34.64
N ALA A 80 12.16 2.89 -35.11
CA ALA A 80 11.79 4.06 -35.88
C ALA A 80 12.07 3.92 -37.38
N ASP A 81 12.51 2.74 -37.88
CA ASP A 81 12.74 2.51 -39.29
C ASP A 81 11.45 2.67 -40.11
N SER A 82 11.56 3.31 -41.28
CA SER A 82 10.44 3.50 -42.19
C SER A 82 9.86 2.18 -42.74
N ARG A 83 10.67 1.12 -42.71
CA ARG A 83 10.30 -0.22 -43.23
C ARG A 83 9.76 -1.10 -42.10
N GLU A 84 8.54 -1.51 -42.22
CA GLU A 84 7.85 -2.36 -41.24
C GLU A 84 8.62 -3.64 -40.91
N VAL A 85 9.17 -4.33 -41.90
CA VAL A 85 9.94 -5.57 -41.70
C VAL A 85 11.13 -5.37 -40.76
N ILE A 86 11.84 -4.23 -40.88
CA ILE A 86 12.95 -3.91 -39.97
C ILE A 86 12.47 -3.58 -38.60
N ARG A 87 11.37 -2.82 -38.42
CA ARG A 87 10.79 -2.53 -37.11
C ARG A 87 10.36 -3.81 -36.39
N ASN A 88 9.68 -4.72 -37.10
CA ASN A 88 9.21 -5.97 -36.52
C ASN A 88 10.36 -6.92 -36.15
N ASP A 89 11.35 -7.08 -37.01
CA ASP A 89 12.56 -7.84 -36.69
C ASP A 89 13.41 -7.16 -35.60
N GLY A 90 13.38 -5.84 -35.50
CA GLY A 90 13.97 -5.07 -34.42
C GLY A 90 13.34 -5.38 -33.05
N LEU A 91 12.02 -5.55 -32.97
CA LEU A 91 11.33 -6.01 -31.77
C LEU A 91 11.81 -7.40 -31.34
N LEU A 92 11.92 -8.34 -32.26
CA LEU A 92 12.42 -9.70 -31.99
C LEU A 92 13.88 -9.69 -31.51
N LEU A 93 14.71 -8.83 -32.09
CA LEU A 93 16.09 -8.64 -31.66
C LEU A 93 16.15 -8.09 -30.23
N LEU A 94 15.38 -7.05 -29.91
CA LEU A 94 15.32 -6.46 -28.58
C LEU A 94 14.79 -7.43 -27.54
N GLN A 95 13.84 -8.31 -27.90
CA GLN A 95 13.39 -9.39 -27.01
C GLN A 95 14.55 -10.34 -26.63
N GLN A 96 15.41 -10.73 -27.62
CA GLN A 96 16.58 -11.57 -27.33
C GLN A 96 17.63 -10.81 -26.52
N LEU A 97 17.88 -9.54 -26.84
CA LEU A 97 18.87 -8.69 -26.16
C LEU A 97 18.55 -8.47 -24.68
N THR A 98 17.26 -8.33 -24.34
CA THR A 98 16.83 -7.97 -22.98
C THR A 98 16.60 -9.17 -22.06
N LYS A 99 16.83 -10.39 -22.55
CA LYS A 99 16.66 -11.61 -21.75
C LYS A 99 17.60 -11.64 -20.55
N SER A 100 17.03 -11.69 -19.36
CA SER A 100 17.72 -11.92 -18.09
C SER A 100 18.94 -11.01 -17.83
N ASN A 101 18.97 -9.81 -18.40
CA ASN A 101 20.06 -8.84 -18.22
C ASN A 101 19.50 -7.49 -17.73
N ALA A 102 19.55 -7.27 -16.42
CA ALA A 102 19.02 -6.07 -15.80
C ALA A 102 19.71 -4.77 -16.23
N ALA A 103 21.01 -4.81 -16.55
CA ALA A 103 21.75 -3.64 -17.00
C ALA A 103 21.27 -3.18 -18.38
N ILE A 104 21.18 -4.11 -19.34
CA ILE A 104 20.65 -3.81 -20.68
C ILE A 104 19.19 -3.37 -20.62
N GLN A 105 18.37 -4.04 -19.81
CA GLN A 105 16.96 -3.66 -19.61
C GLN A 105 16.80 -2.21 -19.12
N LYS A 106 17.68 -1.77 -18.21
CA LYS A 106 17.67 -0.37 -17.74
C LYS A 106 18.05 0.61 -18.83
N ILE A 107 19.07 0.30 -19.62
CA ILE A 107 19.50 1.16 -20.74
C ILE A 107 18.38 1.26 -21.77
N VAL A 108 17.79 0.13 -22.17
CA VAL A 108 16.67 0.09 -23.13
C VAL A 108 15.50 0.92 -22.63
N ALA A 109 15.14 0.82 -21.35
CA ALA A 109 14.11 1.65 -20.76
C ALA A 109 14.45 3.15 -20.78
N PHE A 110 15.74 3.49 -20.53
CA PHE A 110 16.23 4.87 -20.56
C PHE A 110 16.23 5.48 -21.97
N GLU A 111 16.41 4.64 -23.00
CA GLU A 111 16.30 4.98 -24.43
C GLU A 111 14.83 5.14 -24.90
N ASN A 112 13.93 5.46 -23.99
CA ASN A 112 12.52 5.73 -24.26
C ASN A 112 11.71 4.52 -24.79
N ALA A 113 12.11 3.29 -24.43
CA ALA A 113 11.44 2.08 -24.90
C ALA A 113 9.96 2.03 -24.49
N PHE A 114 9.60 2.44 -23.27
CA PHE A 114 8.23 2.37 -22.77
C PHE A 114 7.28 3.23 -23.61
N GLU A 115 7.65 4.47 -23.89
CA GLU A 115 6.86 5.37 -24.73
C GLU A 115 6.65 4.76 -26.13
N ARG A 116 7.75 4.39 -26.78
CA ARG A 116 7.71 3.84 -28.14
C ARG A 116 6.89 2.55 -28.25
N LEU A 117 7.03 1.63 -27.29
CA LEU A 117 6.29 0.37 -27.31
C LEU A 117 4.79 0.57 -27.08
N LEU A 118 4.44 1.48 -26.15
CA LEU A 118 3.04 1.81 -25.88
C LEU A 118 2.39 2.54 -27.05
N ASP A 119 3.12 3.39 -27.77
CA ASP A 119 2.65 4.02 -28.99
C ASP A 119 2.36 2.98 -30.08
N ILE A 120 3.32 2.07 -30.35
CA ILE A 120 3.13 0.97 -31.31
C ILE A 120 1.90 0.12 -30.94
N ILE A 121 1.74 -0.27 -29.68
CA ILE A 121 0.59 -1.03 -29.22
C ILE A 121 -0.73 -0.29 -29.52
N THR A 122 -0.74 1.01 -29.30
CA THR A 122 -1.93 1.85 -29.53
C THR A 122 -2.24 1.98 -31.02
N GLU A 123 -1.22 2.24 -31.85
CA GLU A 123 -1.33 2.37 -33.30
C GLU A 123 -1.77 1.07 -34.00
N GLU A 124 -1.30 -0.08 -33.49
CA GLU A 124 -1.61 -1.41 -34.02
C GLU A 124 -2.97 -1.98 -33.53
N GLY A 125 -3.76 -1.20 -32.78
CA GLY A 125 -5.11 -1.56 -32.37
C GLY A 125 -5.25 -2.16 -30.98
N SER A 126 -4.24 -1.98 -30.13
CA SER A 126 -4.24 -2.40 -28.71
C SER A 126 -4.55 -3.90 -28.55
N SER A 127 -5.55 -4.30 -27.77
CA SER A 127 -5.89 -5.71 -27.54
C SER A 127 -6.34 -6.45 -28.82
N ASP A 128 -6.89 -5.74 -29.81
CA ASP A 128 -7.33 -6.29 -31.09
C ASP A 128 -6.22 -6.35 -32.16
N GLY A 129 -5.01 -5.86 -31.82
CA GLY A 129 -3.86 -5.85 -32.72
C GLY A 129 -3.28 -7.24 -33.01
N GLY A 130 -2.41 -7.29 -34.04
CA GLY A 130 -1.77 -8.51 -34.50
C GLY A 130 -0.56 -8.95 -33.69
N ILE A 131 0.32 -9.74 -34.36
CA ILE A 131 1.53 -10.31 -33.76
C ILE A 131 2.51 -9.23 -33.29
N VAL A 132 2.50 -8.04 -33.89
CA VAL A 132 3.36 -6.91 -33.49
C VAL A 132 3.04 -6.46 -32.08
N VAL A 133 1.75 -6.41 -31.71
CA VAL A 133 1.34 -6.09 -30.34
C VAL A 133 1.84 -7.15 -29.36
N GLU A 134 1.70 -8.43 -29.71
CA GLU A 134 2.22 -9.53 -28.89
C GLU A 134 3.74 -9.39 -28.67
N ASP A 135 4.51 -9.09 -29.71
CA ASP A 135 5.96 -8.88 -29.62
C ASP A 135 6.33 -7.68 -28.74
N CYS A 136 5.59 -6.58 -28.83
CA CYS A 136 5.75 -5.43 -27.93
C CYS A 136 5.47 -5.78 -26.46
N LEU A 137 4.41 -6.54 -26.21
CA LEU A 137 4.04 -6.97 -24.85
C LEU A 137 5.10 -7.92 -24.25
N LEU A 138 5.65 -8.84 -25.05
CA LEU A 138 6.72 -9.73 -24.61
C LEU A 138 8.00 -8.95 -24.27
N LEU A 139 8.32 -7.93 -25.05
CA LEU A 139 9.44 -7.05 -24.74
C LEU A 139 9.20 -6.25 -23.46
N LEU A 140 8.02 -5.69 -23.27
CA LEU A 140 7.65 -5.00 -22.02
C LEU A 140 7.76 -5.93 -20.80
N LEU A 141 7.35 -7.19 -20.93
CA LEU A 141 7.50 -8.19 -19.87
C LEU A 141 8.97 -8.44 -19.53
N ASN A 142 9.85 -8.55 -20.54
CA ASN A 142 11.30 -8.67 -20.32
C ASN A 142 11.87 -7.48 -19.55
N LEU A 143 11.40 -6.27 -19.88
CA LEU A 143 11.90 -5.03 -19.27
C LEU A 143 11.43 -4.85 -17.82
N LEU A 144 10.24 -5.32 -17.47
CA LEU A 144 9.59 -5.05 -16.18
C LEU A 144 9.72 -6.20 -15.18
N LYS A 145 9.76 -7.46 -15.66
CA LYS A 145 9.77 -8.64 -14.78
C LYS A 145 11.11 -8.70 -14.01
N ASN A 146 11.03 -8.75 -12.69
CA ASN A 146 12.16 -8.83 -11.77
C ASN A 146 13.14 -7.63 -11.88
N ASN A 147 12.69 -6.49 -12.39
CA ASN A 147 13.48 -5.27 -12.50
C ASN A 147 12.78 -4.09 -11.79
N SER A 148 13.05 -3.93 -10.51
CA SER A 148 12.43 -2.90 -9.67
C SER A 148 12.74 -1.47 -10.15
N SER A 149 13.92 -1.23 -10.71
CA SER A 149 14.29 0.07 -11.27
C SER A 149 13.39 0.45 -12.46
N ASN A 150 13.18 -0.49 -13.39
CA ASN A 150 12.31 -0.27 -14.54
C ASN A 150 10.84 -0.17 -14.12
N GLN A 151 10.41 -0.95 -13.13
CA GLN A 151 9.04 -0.84 -12.58
C GLN A 151 8.79 0.56 -11.98
N ASN A 152 9.74 1.10 -11.22
CA ASN A 152 9.63 2.45 -10.69
C ASN A 152 9.60 3.50 -11.81
N PHE A 153 10.48 3.38 -12.78
CA PHE A 153 10.52 4.28 -13.93
C PHE A 153 9.20 4.25 -14.74
N PHE A 154 8.65 3.05 -14.98
CA PHE A 154 7.35 2.87 -15.63
C PHE A 154 6.22 3.55 -14.87
N LYS A 155 6.18 3.39 -13.55
CA LYS A 155 5.20 4.06 -12.69
C LYS A 155 5.35 5.58 -12.69
N GLU A 156 6.57 6.09 -12.51
CA GLU A 156 6.87 7.53 -12.46
C GLU A 156 6.62 8.23 -13.79
N GLY A 157 6.86 7.54 -14.91
CA GLY A 157 6.51 8.01 -16.24
C GLY A 157 5.02 8.02 -16.57
N SER A 158 4.16 7.68 -15.61
CA SER A 158 2.70 7.63 -15.79
C SER A 158 2.23 6.59 -16.84
N TYR A 159 3.04 5.58 -17.12
CA TYR A 159 2.71 4.56 -18.13
C TYR A 159 1.64 3.57 -17.65
N ILE A 160 1.40 3.45 -16.34
CA ILE A 160 0.30 2.65 -15.79
C ILE A 160 -1.04 3.13 -16.33
N GLN A 161 -1.25 4.44 -16.43
CA GLN A 161 -2.48 5.05 -16.95
C GLN A 161 -2.74 4.67 -18.40
N ARG A 162 -1.68 4.45 -19.19
CA ARG A 162 -1.77 4.04 -20.60
C ARG A 162 -2.20 2.58 -20.80
N MET A 163 -2.19 1.78 -19.75
CA MET A 163 -2.68 0.40 -19.79
C MET A 163 -4.22 0.31 -19.69
N LYS A 164 -4.90 1.33 -19.15
CA LYS A 164 -6.36 1.30 -18.96
C LYS A 164 -7.15 0.99 -20.25
N PRO A 165 -6.88 1.66 -21.40
CA PRO A 165 -7.61 1.40 -22.64
C PRO A 165 -7.53 -0.03 -23.16
N TRP A 166 -6.50 -0.79 -22.78
CA TRP A 166 -6.33 -2.18 -23.19
C TRP A 166 -7.48 -3.11 -22.75
N PHE A 167 -8.14 -2.73 -21.65
CA PHE A 167 -9.16 -3.51 -20.98
C PHE A 167 -10.57 -2.94 -21.21
N GLU A 168 -10.72 -1.95 -22.08
CA GLU A 168 -12.03 -1.45 -22.48
C GLU A 168 -12.70 -2.47 -23.39
N VAL A 169 -13.77 -3.07 -22.88
CA VAL A 169 -14.61 -4.00 -23.67
C VAL A 169 -15.60 -3.15 -24.45
N GLY A 170 -15.44 -3.12 -25.78
CA GLY A 170 -16.43 -2.48 -26.65
C GLY A 170 -17.77 -3.21 -26.60
N ASP A 171 -18.86 -2.48 -26.82
CA ASP A 171 -20.22 -3.02 -26.91
C ASP A 171 -20.43 -3.94 -28.14
N ASP A 172 -19.43 -4.06 -28.99
CA ASP A 172 -19.49 -4.82 -30.22
C ASP A 172 -19.38 -6.34 -29.97
N ASN A 173 -20.30 -7.08 -30.59
CA ASN A 173 -20.25 -8.52 -30.82
C ASN A 173 -19.00 -8.99 -31.59
N SER A 174 -17.91 -8.25 -31.63
CA SER A 174 -16.66 -8.67 -32.22
C SER A 174 -16.10 -9.83 -31.38
N GLY A 175 -16.13 -11.02 -31.94
CA GLY A 175 -15.77 -12.27 -31.26
C GLY A 175 -14.34 -12.22 -30.71
N TRP A 176 -14.09 -13.02 -29.71
CA TRP A 176 -12.78 -13.23 -29.12
C TRP A 176 -11.87 -13.97 -30.10
N SER A 177 -11.05 -13.26 -30.88
CA SER A 177 -10.03 -13.88 -31.71
C SER A 177 -8.91 -14.49 -30.82
N ALA A 178 -8.23 -15.52 -31.33
CA ALA A 178 -7.11 -16.14 -30.61
C ALA A 178 -6.02 -15.14 -30.31
N GLN A 179 -5.75 -14.18 -31.21
CA GLN A 179 -4.75 -13.13 -31.00
C GLN A 179 -5.17 -12.16 -29.90
N LYS A 180 -6.44 -11.75 -29.85
CA LYS A 180 -6.96 -10.90 -28.77
C LYS A 180 -6.82 -11.59 -27.40
N VAL A 181 -7.13 -12.88 -27.32
CA VAL A 181 -6.96 -13.66 -26.09
C VAL A 181 -5.48 -13.68 -25.66
N THR A 182 -4.56 -13.93 -26.60
CA THR A 182 -3.13 -13.91 -26.31
C THR A 182 -2.66 -12.52 -25.84
N ASN A 183 -3.05 -11.47 -26.54
CA ASN A 183 -2.69 -10.10 -26.17
C ASN A 183 -3.20 -9.73 -24.78
N LEU A 184 -4.48 -9.98 -24.49
CA LEU A 184 -5.06 -9.69 -23.18
C LEU A 184 -4.40 -10.50 -22.06
N HIS A 185 -4.05 -11.75 -22.32
CA HIS A 185 -3.32 -12.57 -21.36
C HIS A 185 -1.96 -11.92 -20.99
N LEU A 186 -1.20 -11.47 -21.98
CA LEU A 186 0.06 -10.77 -21.76
C LEU A 186 -0.14 -9.40 -21.07
N MET A 187 -1.18 -8.67 -21.45
CA MET A 187 -1.54 -7.39 -20.83
C MET A 187 -1.89 -7.56 -19.35
N LEU A 188 -2.65 -8.60 -18.99
CA LEU A 188 -2.94 -8.95 -17.59
C LEU A 188 -1.67 -9.33 -16.83
N GLN A 189 -0.76 -10.09 -17.46
CA GLN A 189 0.54 -10.41 -16.84
C GLN A 189 1.38 -9.15 -16.58
N LEU A 190 1.36 -8.16 -17.48
CA LEU A 190 2.06 -6.88 -17.26
C LEU A 190 1.52 -6.14 -16.04
N VAL A 191 0.21 -6.08 -15.86
CA VAL A 191 -0.39 -5.50 -14.65
C VAL A 191 0.08 -6.25 -13.42
N ARG A 192 0.07 -7.60 -13.44
CA ARG A 192 0.50 -8.43 -12.31
C ARG A 192 1.97 -8.27 -11.95
N VAL A 193 2.85 -8.07 -12.93
CA VAL A 193 4.27 -7.80 -12.68
C VAL A 193 4.47 -6.56 -11.81
N MET A 194 3.64 -5.54 -11.99
CA MET A 194 3.74 -4.28 -11.23
C MET A 194 3.23 -4.39 -9.78
N VAL A 195 2.35 -5.34 -9.50
CA VAL A 195 1.70 -5.52 -8.17
C VAL A 195 1.99 -6.89 -7.54
N SER A 196 2.98 -7.59 -8.04
CA SER A 196 3.34 -8.93 -7.55
C SER A 196 3.66 -8.92 -6.04
N PRO A 197 3.18 -9.92 -5.27
CA PRO A 197 3.49 -10.05 -3.83
C PRO A 197 4.98 -10.20 -3.51
N VAL A 198 5.83 -10.52 -4.49
CA VAL A 198 7.29 -10.65 -4.32
C VAL A 198 8.00 -9.30 -4.46
N ASN A 199 7.36 -8.28 -4.99
CA ASN A 199 7.91 -6.93 -5.05
C ASN A 199 7.96 -6.31 -3.63
N SER A 200 8.73 -5.22 -3.48
CA SER A 200 8.73 -4.50 -2.20
C SER A 200 7.32 -3.97 -1.87
N PRO A 201 6.88 -4.04 -0.59
CA PRO A 201 5.54 -3.62 -0.21
C PRO A 201 5.20 -2.19 -0.60
N GLY A 202 6.15 -1.26 -0.50
CA GLY A 202 5.96 0.14 -0.87
C GLY A 202 5.76 0.35 -2.37
N ALA A 203 6.53 -0.35 -3.22
CA ALA A 203 6.37 -0.30 -4.67
C ALA A 203 5.01 -0.86 -5.10
N THR A 204 4.62 -2.01 -4.55
CA THR A 204 3.31 -2.63 -4.81
C THR A 204 2.17 -1.70 -4.40
N ALA A 205 2.19 -1.15 -3.19
CA ALA A 205 1.15 -0.24 -2.72
C ALA A 205 1.02 1.01 -3.59
N SER A 206 2.15 1.57 -4.04
CA SER A 206 2.17 2.73 -4.94
C SER A 206 1.53 2.42 -6.30
N CYS A 207 1.84 1.24 -6.89
CA CYS A 207 1.24 0.82 -8.15
C CYS A 207 -0.25 0.52 -8.01
N GLN A 208 -0.67 -0.16 -6.93
CA GLN A 208 -2.08 -0.41 -6.61
C GLN A 208 -2.89 0.89 -6.51
N LYS A 209 -2.34 1.89 -5.83
CA LYS A 209 -2.94 3.23 -5.75
C LYS A 209 -3.11 3.88 -7.12
N SER A 210 -2.06 3.85 -7.95
CA SER A 210 -2.11 4.41 -9.30
C SER A 210 -3.15 3.71 -10.18
N MET A 211 -3.25 2.39 -10.10
CA MET A 211 -4.22 1.58 -10.85
C MET A 211 -5.67 1.87 -10.46
N TYR A 212 -5.92 2.14 -9.17
CA TYR A 212 -7.23 2.60 -8.72
C TYR A 212 -7.54 4.01 -9.22
N GLN A 213 -6.60 4.94 -9.06
CA GLN A 213 -6.80 6.36 -9.41
C GLN A 213 -7.03 6.57 -10.91
N CYS A 214 -6.36 5.83 -11.78
CA CYS A 214 -6.55 5.95 -13.23
C CYS A 214 -7.78 5.19 -13.78
N GLY A 215 -8.45 4.40 -12.94
CA GLY A 215 -9.62 3.62 -13.36
C GLY A 215 -9.30 2.25 -13.97
N LEU A 216 -8.05 1.77 -13.86
CA LEU A 216 -7.65 0.46 -14.37
C LEU A 216 -8.33 -0.68 -13.59
N LEU A 217 -8.38 -0.59 -12.25
CA LEU A 217 -9.08 -1.59 -11.44
C LEU A 217 -10.57 -1.67 -11.80
N GLN A 218 -11.20 -0.54 -12.08
CA GLN A 218 -12.59 -0.47 -12.50
C GLN A 218 -12.83 -1.21 -13.82
N GLN A 219 -11.92 -1.05 -14.79
CA GLN A 219 -12.00 -1.76 -16.06
C GLN A 219 -11.80 -3.27 -15.90
N LEU A 220 -10.85 -3.70 -15.08
CA LEU A 220 -10.65 -5.11 -14.77
C LEU A 220 -11.90 -5.74 -14.13
N CYS A 221 -12.55 -5.04 -13.21
CA CYS A 221 -13.81 -5.49 -12.60
C CYS A 221 -14.97 -5.53 -13.59
N THR A 222 -14.98 -4.66 -14.60
CA THR A 222 -15.96 -4.69 -15.70
C THR A 222 -15.80 -5.97 -16.53
N ILE A 223 -14.57 -6.35 -16.88
CA ILE A 223 -14.30 -7.62 -17.59
C ILE A 223 -14.72 -8.81 -16.71
N LEU A 224 -14.40 -8.76 -15.42
CA LEU A 224 -14.75 -9.82 -14.46
C LEU A 224 -16.25 -10.11 -14.41
N MET A 225 -17.08 -9.07 -14.57
CA MET A 225 -18.54 -9.16 -14.51
C MET A 225 -19.20 -9.22 -15.89
N ALA A 226 -18.43 -9.17 -16.98
CA ALA A 226 -18.97 -9.23 -18.35
C ALA A 226 -19.40 -10.66 -18.72
N THR A 227 -20.37 -10.76 -19.62
CA THR A 227 -20.82 -12.04 -20.16
C THR A 227 -20.04 -12.39 -21.44
N GLY A 228 -19.83 -13.69 -21.67
CA GLY A 228 -19.18 -14.17 -22.90
C GLY A 228 -17.65 -14.05 -22.93
N VAL A 229 -17.03 -13.69 -21.80
CA VAL A 229 -15.57 -13.67 -21.67
C VAL A 229 -15.02 -15.10 -21.68
N PRO A 230 -13.96 -15.41 -22.45
CA PRO A 230 -13.31 -16.71 -22.41
C PRO A 230 -12.86 -17.10 -21.01
N ALA A 231 -12.97 -18.38 -20.66
CA ALA A 231 -12.66 -18.87 -19.31
C ALA A 231 -11.21 -18.56 -18.88
N ASP A 232 -10.27 -18.62 -19.82
CA ASP A 232 -8.86 -18.33 -19.55
C ASP A 232 -8.65 -16.84 -19.20
N ILE A 233 -9.29 -15.95 -19.96
CA ILE A 233 -9.22 -14.50 -19.68
C ILE A 233 -9.93 -14.17 -18.37
N LEU A 234 -11.07 -14.79 -18.10
CA LEU A 234 -11.77 -14.62 -16.82
C LEU A 234 -10.87 -15.03 -15.65
N THR A 235 -10.25 -16.18 -15.74
CA THR A 235 -9.33 -16.70 -14.70
C THR A 235 -8.14 -15.77 -14.48
N GLU A 236 -7.49 -15.32 -15.54
CA GLU A 236 -6.35 -14.38 -15.42
C GLU A 236 -6.79 -13.00 -14.93
N THR A 237 -7.99 -12.57 -15.29
CA THR A 237 -8.55 -11.31 -14.75
C THR A 237 -8.80 -11.42 -13.25
N ILE A 238 -9.33 -12.53 -12.77
CA ILE A 238 -9.51 -12.79 -11.33
C ILE A 238 -8.16 -12.72 -10.61
N ASN A 239 -7.13 -13.41 -11.12
CA ASN A 239 -5.80 -13.40 -10.54
C ASN A 239 -5.19 -11.99 -10.53
N THR A 240 -5.42 -11.21 -11.58
CA THR A 240 -4.90 -9.83 -11.69
C THR A 240 -5.61 -8.90 -10.70
N VAL A 241 -6.93 -8.93 -10.64
CA VAL A 241 -7.72 -8.17 -9.65
C VAL A 241 -7.26 -8.53 -8.23
N SER A 242 -7.02 -9.81 -7.95
CA SER A 242 -6.55 -10.30 -6.66
C SER A 242 -5.28 -9.57 -6.21
N GLU A 243 -4.29 -9.47 -7.09
CA GLU A 243 -3.01 -8.83 -6.75
C GLU A 243 -3.10 -7.30 -6.71
N VAL A 244 -4.00 -6.70 -7.50
CA VAL A 244 -4.27 -5.25 -7.45
C VAL A 244 -4.95 -4.83 -6.14
N ILE A 245 -5.78 -5.69 -5.54
CA ILE A 245 -6.48 -5.37 -4.28
C ILE A 245 -5.72 -5.83 -3.04
N ARG A 246 -4.78 -6.75 -3.13
CA ARG A 246 -4.12 -7.39 -1.99
C ARG A 246 -3.44 -6.38 -1.07
N GLY A 247 -3.92 -6.23 0.16
CA GLY A 247 -3.35 -5.35 1.18
C GLY A 247 -3.62 -3.85 0.96
N SER A 248 -4.40 -3.47 -0.03
CA SER A 248 -4.84 -2.09 -0.27
C SER A 248 -6.30 -1.92 0.17
N GLN A 249 -6.52 -1.28 1.30
CA GLN A 249 -7.87 -1.12 1.86
C GLN A 249 -8.82 -0.40 0.89
N VAL A 250 -8.37 0.64 0.23
CA VAL A 250 -9.18 1.40 -0.74
C VAL A 250 -9.61 0.51 -1.91
N ASN A 251 -8.69 -0.30 -2.46
CA ASN A 251 -8.97 -1.19 -3.57
C ASN A 251 -9.87 -2.35 -3.14
N GLN A 252 -9.69 -2.87 -1.93
CA GLN A 252 -10.54 -3.90 -1.33
C GLN A 252 -11.96 -3.38 -1.08
N ASP A 253 -12.12 -2.16 -0.57
CA ASP A 253 -13.41 -1.51 -0.38
C ASP A 253 -14.13 -1.27 -1.72
N TYR A 254 -13.39 -0.86 -2.74
CA TYR A 254 -13.95 -0.75 -4.09
C TYR A 254 -14.45 -2.12 -4.59
N PHE A 255 -13.63 -3.16 -4.51
CA PHE A 255 -13.99 -4.51 -4.94
C PHE A 255 -15.24 -5.04 -4.20
N ALA A 256 -15.37 -4.77 -2.90
CA ALA A 256 -16.54 -5.11 -2.12
C ALA A 256 -17.84 -4.45 -2.64
N SER A 257 -17.72 -3.27 -3.27
CA SER A 257 -18.85 -2.54 -3.85
C SER A 257 -19.26 -3.02 -5.25
N VAL A 258 -18.44 -3.86 -5.91
CA VAL A 258 -18.70 -4.36 -7.27
C VAL A 258 -19.82 -5.39 -7.22
N ASN A 259 -20.83 -5.19 -8.07
CA ASN A 259 -21.98 -6.09 -8.22
C ASN A 259 -22.01 -6.72 -9.60
N ALA A 260 -22.40 -7.98 -9.65
CA ALA A 260 -22.71 -8.66 -10.90
C ALA A 260 -24.06 -8.15 -11.46
N PRO A 261 -24.22 -8.09 -12.80
CA PRO A 261 -25.45 -7.66 -13.45
C PRO A 261 -26.53 -8.73 -13.33
N SER A 262 -27.09 -8.90 -12.14
CA SER A 262 -28.21 -9.80 -11.84
C SER A 262 -29.38 -9.02 -11.25
N ASN A 263 -30.57 -9.58 -11.30
CA ASN A 263 -31.76 -8.99 -10.68
C ASN A 263 -32.29 -9.91 -9.58
N PRO A 264 -32.17 -9.56 -8.27
CA PRO A 264 -31.48 -8.37 -7.73
C PRO A 264 -29.94 -8.43 -7.93
N PRO A 265 -29.24 -7.29 -7.93
CA PRO A 265 -27.78 -7.24 -8.02
C PRO A 265 -27.13 -8.05 -6.89
N ARG A 266 -26.12 -8.84 -7.22
CA ARG A 266 -25.36 -9.64 -6.23
C ARG A 266 -23.93 -9.14 -6.14
N PRO A 267 -23.34 -9.06 -4.95
CA PRO A 267 -21.92 -8.73 -4.79
C PRO A 267 -21.04 -9.69 -5.62
N ALA A 268 -20.05 -9.15 -6.30
CA ALA A 268 -19.12 -9.94 -7.12
C ALA A 268 -18.47 -11.08 -6.33
N ILE A 269 -18.10 -10.81 -5.07
CA ILE A 269 -17.49 -11.82 -4.20
C ILE A 269 -18.41 -13.03 -3.97
N VAL A 270 -19.71 -12.83 -3.86
CA VAL A 270 -20.68 -13.93 -3.69
C VAL A 270 -20.77 -14.76 -4.96
N VAL A 271 -20.81 -14.12 -6.13
CA VAL A 271 -20.84 -14.82 -7.43
C VAL A 271 -19.58 -15.63 -7.65
N LEU A 272 -18.43 -15.09 -7.28
CA LEU A 272 -17.16 -15.82 -7.36
C LEU A 272 -17.14 -17.01 -6.40
N LEU A 273 -17.58 -16.85 -5.16
CA LEU A 273 -17.65 -17.96 -4.20
C LEU A 273 -18.58 -19.09 -4.66
N MET A 274 -19.68 -18.76 -5.35
CA MET A 274 -20.53 -19.79 -5.97
C MET A 274 -19.74 -20.65 -6.99
N SER A 275 -18.83 -20.04 -7.75
CA SER A 275 -17.97 -20.77 -8.68
C SER A 275 -16.92 -21.63 -7.95
N MET A 276 -16.37 -21.14 -6.82
CA MET A 276 -15.37 -21.86 -6.05
C MET A 276 -15.90 -23.18 -5.46
N VAL A 277 -17.12 -23.16 -4.93
CA VAL A 277 -17.74 -24.34 -4.28
C VAL A 277 -18.51 -25.23 -5.25
N ASN A 278 -18.57 -24.89 -6.52
CA ASN A 278 -19.21 -25.68 -7.55
C ASN A 278 -18.19 -26.64 -8.20
N GLU A 279 -18.37 -27.95 -7.97
CA GLU A 279 -17.47 -29.00 -8.49
C GLU A 279 -17.44 -29.11 -10.03
N ARG A 280 -18.45 -28.53 -10.73
CA ARG A 280 -18.50 -28.50 -12.20
C ARG A 280 -17.62 -27.43 -12.82
N GLN A 281 -17.14 -26.48 -12.04
CA GLN A 281 -16.26 -25.42 -12.52
C GLN A 281 -14.83 -25.94 -12.73
N PRO A 282 -14.10 -25.42 -13.73
CA PRO A 282 -12.72 -25.78 -13.96
C PRO A 282 -11.85 -25.57 -12.71
N PHE A 283 -10.95 -26.50 -12.44
CA PHE A 283 -10.06 -26.45 -11.28
C PHE A 283 -9.27 -25.13 -11.18
N VAL A 284 -8.73 -24.66 -12.32
CA VAL A 284 -7.93 -23.44 -12.37
C VAL A 284 -8.76 -22.21 -11.98
N LEU A 285 -10.03 -22.16 -12.40
CA LEU A 285 -10.95 -21.10 -12.01
C LEU A 285 -11.24 -21.12 -10.50
N ARG A 286 -11.46 -22.29 -9.94
CA ARG A 286 -11.70 -22.47 -8.49
C ARG A 286 -10.50 -22.00 -7.66
N CYS A 287 -9.27 -22.30 -8.12
CA CYS A 287 -8.03 -21.79 -7.51
C CYS A 287 -7.95 -20.27 -7.57
N ALA A 288 -8.24 -19.68 -8.73
CA ALA A 288 -8.21 -18.23 -8.91
C ALA A 288 -9.20 -17.50 -7.99
N VAL A 289 -10.42 -18.05 -7.85
CA VAL A 289 -11.43 -17.48 -6.93
C VAL A 289 -10.97 -17.55 -5.48
N LEU A 290 -10.42 -18.68 -5.05
CA LEU A 290 -9.85 -18.80 -3.70
C LEU A 290 -8.74 -17.77 -3.47
N TYR A 291 -7.85 -17.62 -4.43
CA TYR A 291 -6.77 -16.62 -4.35
C TYR A 291 -7.32 -15.19 -4.27
N CYS A 292 -8.34 -14.88 -5.04
CA CYS A 292 -9.03 -13.58 -4.98
C CYS A 292 -9.63 -13.32 -3.60
N PHE A 293 -10.28 -14.31 -3.03
CA PHE A 293 -10.86 -14.21 -1.69
C PHE A 293 -9.78 -14.01 -0.61
N GLN A 294 -8.68 -14.74 -0.70
CA GLN A 294 -7.52 -14.56 0.19
C GLN A 294 -6.93 -13.14 0.08
N CYS A 295 -6.75 -12.63 -1.13
CA CYS A 295 -6.23 -11.28 -1.35
C CYS A 295 -7.20 -10.19 -0.88
N PHE A 296 -8.51 -10.41 -1.05
CA PHE A 296 -9.55 -9.52 -0.55
C PHE A 296 -9.53 -9.40 0.98
N LEU A 297 -9.29 -10.50 1.68
CA LEU A 297 -9.23 -10.53 3.16
C LEU A 297 -7.85 -10.20 3.75
N TYR A 298 -6.80 -10.16 2.92
CA TYR A 298 -5.45 -9.91 3.41
C TYR A 298 -5.32 -8.52 4.04
N LYS A 299 -5.02 -8.48 5.35
CA LYS A 299 -4.95 -7.26 6.16
C LYS A 299 -6.22 -6.39 6.09
N ASN A 300 -7.37 -7.02 5.91
CA ASN A 300 -8.67 -6.36 5.75
C ASN A 300 -9.63 -6.77 6.87
N GLN A 301 -9.45 -6.18 8.05
CA GLN A 301 -10.27 -6.49 9.22
C GLN A 301 -11.77 -6.19 8.99
N LYS A 302 -12.09 -5.14 8.23
CA LYS A 302 -13.46 -4.82 7.84
C LYS A 302 -14.07 -5.92 6.99
N GLY A 303 -13.39 -6.35 5.92
CA GLY A 303 -13.86 -7.43 5.05
C GLY A 303 -14.00 -8.77 5.79
N GLN A 304 -13.05 -9.10 6.67
CA GLN A 304 -13.15 -10.28 7.54
C GLN A 304 -14.42 -10.23 8.39
N GLY A 305 -14.72 -9.09 9.04
CA GLY A 305 -15.90 -8.88 9.85
C GLY A 305 -17.19 -9.00 9.04
N GLU A 306 -17.23 -8.45 7.83
CA GLU A 306 -18.38 -8.54 6.94
C GLU A 306 -18.67 -10.00 6.53
N ILE A 307 -17.66 -10.80 6.23
CA ILE A 307 -17.83 -12.22 5.90
C ILE A 307 -18.34 -13.01 7.11
N VAL A 308 -17.72 -12.85 8.28
CA VAL A 308 -18.14 -13.55 9.50
C VAL A 308 -19.58 -13.15 9.91
N ALA A 309 -19.94 -11.88 9.73
CA ALA A 309 -21.29 -11.39 10.02
C ALA A 309 -22.37 -12.12 9.19
N THR A 310 -22.05 -12.55 7.97
CA THR A 310 -22.98 -13.32 7.13
C THR A 310 -23.23 -14.75 7.61
N LEU A 311 -22.43 -15.25 8.54
CA LEU A 311 -22.59 -16.55 9.21
C LEU A 311 -23.44 -16.48 10.48
N LEU A 312 -23.57 -15.28 11.07
CA LEU A 312 -24.35 -15.09 12.30
C LEU A 312 -25.85 -15.02 11.99
N PRO A 313 -26.71 -15.43 12.92
CA PRO A 313 -28.15 -15.28 12.75
C PRO A 313 -28.50 -13.80 12.57
N SER A 314 -29.04 -13.46 11.41
CA SER A 314 -29.51 -12.11 11.10
C SER A 314 -30.92 -12.15 10.55
N THR A 315 -31.66 -11.06 10.68
CA THR A 315 -32.99 -10.85 10.13
C THR A 315 -33.01 -10.62 8.62
N ILE A 316 -31.92 -10.96 7.92
CA ILE A 316 -31.77 -10.75 6.47
C ILE A 316 -32.60 -11.80 5.73
N ASP A 317 -33.26 -11.36 4.66
CA ASP A 317 -34.13 -12.13 3.79
C ASP A 317 -33.63 -13.55 3.53
N ALA A 318 -34.46 -14.52 3.89
CA ALA A 318 -34.19 -15.96 3.69
C ALA A 318 -33.96 -16.36 2.20
N ASN A 319 -34.13 -15.45 1.26
CA ASN A 319 -34.00 -15.67 -0.17
C ASN A 319 -32.67 -15.22 -0.78
N SER A 320 -31.79 -14.54 -0.03
CA SER A 320 -30.49 -14.10 -0.55
C SER A 320 -29.37 -15.05 -0.10
N ILE A 321 -28.66 -15.63 -1.06
CA ILE A 321 -27.47 -16.45 -0.78
C ILE A 321 -26.34 -15.54 -0.29
N SER A 322 -25.83 -15.78 0.93
CA SER A 322 -24.73 -15.05 1.52
C SER A 322 -23.39 -15.75 1.31
N ALA A 323 -22.28 -15.02 1.43
CA ALA A 323 -20.92 -15.59 1.43
C ALA A 323 -20.77 -16.68 2.50
N GLY A 324 -21.26 -16.44 3.70
CA GLY A 324 -21.21 -17.42 4.80
C GLY A 324 -21.95 -18.72 4.51
N GLN A 325 -23.14 -18.63 3.89
CA GLN A 325 -23.89 -19.83 3.50
C GLN A 325 -23.13 -20.66 2.45
N LEU A 326 -22.48 -20.01 1.47
CA LEU A 326 -21.66 -20.67 0.47
C LEU A 326 -20.45 -21.36 1.07
N LEU A 327 -19.77 -20.69 2.00
CA LEU A 327 -18.59 -21.24 2.70
C LEU A 327 -18.99 -22.44 3.58
N CYS A 328 -20.08 -22.38 4.32
CA CYS A 328 -20.60 -23.52 5.09
C CYS A 328 -21.02 -24.67 4.16
N GLY A 329 -21.71 -24.36 3.08
CA GLY A 329 -22.09 -25.36 2.06
C GLY A 329 -20.89 -26.06 1.44
N GLY A 330 -19.83 -25.32 1.10
CA GLY A 330 -18.57 -25.86 0.62
C GLY A 330 -17.83 -26.68 1.67
N LEU A 331 -17.77 -26.20 2.91
CA LEU A 331 -17.07 -26.84 4.01
C LEU A 331 -17.62 -28.24 4.34
N PHE A 332 -18.92 -28.42 4.15
CA PHE A 332 -19.64 -29.68 4.46
C PHE A 332 -20.15 -30.41 3.22
N SER A 333 -19.65 -30.06 2.04
CA SER A 333 -20.00 -30.78 0.81
C SER A 333 -19.33 -32.17 0.72
N ALA A 334 -19.78 -33.00 -0.22
CA ALA A 334 -19.14 -34.29 -0.52
C ALA A 334 -17.82 -34.14 -1.30
N ASP A 335 -17.57 -32.98 -1.89
CA ASP A 335 -16.37 -32.66 -2.67
C ASP A 335 -15.23 -32.20 -1.75
N SER A 336 -14.15 -32.99 -1.68
CA SER A 336 -12.98 -32.68 -0.82
C SER A 336 -12.28 -31.39 -1.20
N LEU A 337 -12.28 -31.02 -2.47
CA LEU A 337 -11.71 -29.76 -2.92
C LEU A 337 -12.52 -28.56 -2.42
N SER A 338 -13.85 -28.64 -2.50
CA SER A 338 -14.73 -27.61 -1.90
C SER A 338 -14.53 -27.48 -0.40
N ASN A 339 -14.36 -28.63 0.31
CA ASN A 339 -14.10 -28.61 1.75
C ASN A 339 -12.79 -27.86 2.06
N TRP A 340 -11.73 -28.17 1.33
CA TRP A 340 -10.42 -27.54 1.52
C TRP A 340 -10.46 -26.05 1.19
N CYS A 341 -11.04 -25.67 0.04
CA CYS A 341 -11.17 -24.26 -0.37
C CYS A 341 -11.98 -23.45 0.64
N ALA A 342 -13.12 -23.97 1.09
CA ALA A 342 -13.96 -23.30 2.07
C ALA A 342 -13.28 -23.17 3.44
N ALA A 343 -12.56 -24.21 3.88
CA ALA A 343 -11.79 -24.19 5.13
C ALA A 343 -10.69 -23.11 5.10
N VAL A 344 -9.93 -23.04 4.02
CA VAL A 344 -8.89 -22.02 3.84
C VAL A 344 -9.50 -20.63 3.77
N ALA A 345 -10.59 -20.44 3.02
CA ALA A 345 -11.29 -19.17 2.93
C ALA A 345 -11.78 -18.67 4.31
N LEU A 346 -12.37 -19.58 5.12
CA LEU A 346 -12.76 -19.24 6.48
C LEU A 346 -11.55 -18.94 7.37
N ALA A 347 -10.46 -19.68 7.25
CA ALA A 347 -9.22 -19.39 7.98
C ALA A 347 -8.69 -17.97 7.69
N HIS A 348 -8.73 -17.54 6.44
CA HIS A 348 -8.36 -16.16 6.07
C HIS A 348 -9.31 -15.11 6.62
N SER A 349 -10.59 -15.45 6.86
CA SER A 349 -11.55 -14.56 7.55
C SER A 349 -11.23 -14.35 9.04
N LEU A 350 -10.40 -15.22 9.61
CA LEU A 350 -9.99 -15.20 11.02
C LEU A 350 -8.54 -14.75 11.23
N GLN A 351 -7.75 -14.68 10.16
CA GLN A 351 -6.32 -14.40 10.22
C GLN A 351 -6.02 -13.11 10.98
N ASP A 352 -5.20 -13.20 12.02
CA ASP A 352 -4.79 -12.08 12.88
C ASP A 352 -5.95 -11.21 13.42
N ASN A 353 -7.12 -11.81 13.64
CA ASN A 353 -8.34 -11.12 14.04
C ASN A 353 -9.07 -11.85 15.17
N LEU A 354 -8.70 -11.53 16.40
CA LEU A 354 -9.25 -12.14 17.60
C LEU A 354 -10.77 -11.96 17.70
N THR A 355 -11.28 -10.78 17.38
CA THR A 355 -12.72 -10.47 17.41
C THR A 355 -13.52 -11.44 16.52
N GLN A 356 -13.04 -11.71 15.31
CA GLN A 356 -13.73 -12.61 14.39
C GLN A 356 -13.64 -14.08 14.82
N LYS A 357 -12.51 -14.49 15.41
CA LYS A 357 -12.36 -15.82 16.02
C LYS A 357 -13.39 -16.05 17.12
N GLU A 358 -13.63 -15.07 17.97
CA GLU A 358 -14.65 -15.12 19.03
C GLU A 358 -16.07 -15.08 18.47
N GLN A 359 -16.34 -14.21 17.48
CA GLN A 359 -17.65 -14.14 16.84
C GLN A 359 -18.04 -15.46 16.16
N LEU A 360 -17.10 -16.12 15.50
CA LEU A 360 -17.34 -17.39 14.82
C LEU A 360 -17.73 -18.52 15.78
N LEU A 361 -17.35 -18.47 17.05
CA LEU A 361 -17.79 -19.42 18.09
C LEU A 361 -19.31 -19.38 18.34
N ARG A 362 -19.98 -18.28 17.98
CA ARG A 362 -21.43 -18.10 18.16
C ARG A 362 -22.25 -18.75 17.05
N VAL A 363 -21.63 -19.19 15.96
CA VAL A 363 -22.32 -19.79 14.82
C VAL A 363 -22.87 -21.16 15.21
N GLN A 364 -24.19 -21.34 15.06
CA GLN A 364 -24.90 -22.58 15.32
C GLN A 364 -25.51 -23.12 14.03
N LEU A 365 -25.39 -24.40 13.81
CA LEU A 365 -25.87 -25.12 12.63
C LEU A 365 -26.99 -26.07 12.99
N ALA A 366 -28.09 -26.01 12.26
CA ALA A 366 -29.16 -27.01 12.32
C ALA A 366 -28.76 -28.19 11.44
N THR A 367 -28.27 -29.27 12.03
CA THR A 367 -27.75 -30.45 11.29
C THR A 367 -28.82 -31.47 10.95
N SER A 368 -29.93 -31.53 11.71
CA SER A 368 -31.04 -32.42 11.43
C SER A 368 -32.33 -31.96 12.15
N LEU A 369 -33.45 -32.24 11.52
CA LEU A 369 -34.78 -31.93 12.11
C LEU A 369 -34.94 -32.64 13.46
N GLY A 370 -35.30 -31.85 14.48
CA GLY A 370 -35.58 -32.38 15.85
C GLY A 370 -34.34 -32.60 16.71
N LYS A 371 -33.13 -32.34 16.23
CA LYS A 371 -31.89 -32.31 17.05
C LYS A 371 -31.50 -30.88 17.43
N PRO A 372 -30.91 -30.67 18.61
CA PRO A 372 -30.42 -29.35 18.98
C PRO A 372 -29.35 -28.85 17.98
N PRO A 373 -29.23 -27.55 17.74
CA PRO A 373 -28.21 -26.96 16.91
C PRO A 373 -26.80 -27.30 17.44
N VAL A 374 -25.85 -27.50 16.54
CA VAL A 374 -24.45 -27.80 16.84
C VAL A 374 -23.60 -26.59 16.44
N SER A 375 -22.62 -26.22 17.27
CA SER A 375 -21.72 -25.14 16.91
C SER A 375 -20.89 -25.49 15.68
N LEU A 376 -20.51 -24.47 14.87
CA LEU A 376 -19.65 -24.66 13.72
C LEU A 376 -18.35 -25.39 14.10
N LEU A 377 -17.74 -25.01 15.22
CA LEU A 377 -16.55 -25.65 15.77
C LEU A 377 -16.76 -27.15 16.00
N GLN A 378 -17.87 -27.50 16.66
CA GLN A 378 -18.22 -28.90 16.94
C GLN A 378 -18.50 -29.68 15.65
N GLN A 379 -19.15 -29.07 14.66
CA GLN A 379 -19.40 -29.74 13.38
C GLN A 379 -18.11 -30.03 12.61
N CYS A 380 -17.13 -29.12 12.63
CA CYS A 380 -15.81 -29.36 12.06
C CYS A 380 -15.11 -30.57 12.71
N THR A 381 -15.16 -30.68 14.03
CA THR A 381 -14.55 -31.82 14.76
C THR A 381 -15.30 -33.12 14.53
N ASN A 382 -16.63 -33.10 14.42
CA ASN A 382 -17.43 -34.27 14.08
C ASN A 382 -17.05 -34.88 12.72
N ILE A 383 -16.81 -34.02 11.71
CA ILE A 383 -16.39 -34.48 10.38
C ILE A 383 -14.97 -35.06 10.41
N LEU A 384 -14.06 -34.46 11.17
CA LEU A 384 -12.70 -34.99 11.35
C LEU A 384 -12.73 -36.43 11.92
N SER A 385 -13.59 -36.68 12.90
CA SER A 385 -13.70 -37.99 13.57
C SER A 385 -14.39 -39.04 12.69
N GLN A 386 -15.12 -38.69 11.65
CA GLN A 386 -15.83 -39.58 10.75
C GLN A 386 -14.99 -40.24 9.65
N GLY A 387 -13.69 -39.92 9.57
CA GLY A 387 -12.77 -40.57 8.62
C GLY A 387 -12.93 -40.11 7.17
N SER A 388 -13.07 -38.81 6.93
CA SER A 388 -13.13 -38.20 5.59
C SER A 388 -11.78 -38.28 4.83
N LYS A 389 -11.78 -37.88 3.55
CA LYS A 389 -10.56 -37.83 2.71
C LYS A 389 -9.47 -36.96 3.36
N VAL A 390 -8.21 -37.30 3.10
CA VAL A 390 -7.05 -36.58 3.62
C VAL A 390 -7.14 -35.07 3.36
N GLN A 391 -7.47 -34.66 2.14
CA GLN A 391 -7.60 -33.25 1.78
C GLN A 391 -8.66 -32.50 2.63
N THR A 392 -9.81 -33.14 2.89
CA THR A 392 -10.85 -32.59 3.77
C THR A 392 -10.33 -32.41 5.19
N ARG A 393 -9.68 -33.44 5.73
CA ARG A 393 -9.11 -33.40 7.11
C ARG A 393 -8.00 -32.36 7.24
N VAL A 394 -7.13 -32.26 6.23
CA VAL A 394 -6.07 -31.23 6.19
C VAL A 394 -6.69 -29.83 6.20
N GLY A 395 -7.69 -29.57 5.36
CA GLY A 395 -8.37 -28.28 5.34
C GLY A 395 -9.02 -27.92 6.67
N LEU A 396 -9.76 -28.84 7.27
CA LEU A 396 -10.40 -28.64 8.57
C LEU A 396 -9.40 -28.43 9.71
N LEU A 397 -8.29 -29.18 9.72
CA LEU A 397 -7.23 -29.02 10.73
C LEU A 397 -6.54 -27.66 10.58
N MET A 398 -6.26 -27.19 9.35
CA MET A 398 -5.71 -25.87 9.13
C MET A 398 -6.66 -24.76 9.63
N LEU A 399 -7.97 -24.91 9.36
CA LEU A 399 -8.98 -23.99 9.88
C LEU A 399 -8.99 -23.96 11.41
N LEU A 400 -9.01 -25.12 12.05
CA LEU A 400 -9.03 -25.23 13.51
C LEU A 400 -7.74 -24.67 14.13
N CYS A 401 -6.58 -24.98 13.59
CA CYS A 401 -5.30 -24.43 14.05
C CYS A 401 -5.27 -22.90 13.97
N THR A 402 -5.73 -22.33 12.87
CA THR A 402 -5.80 -20.88 12.68
C THR A 402 -6.82 -20.24 13.64
N TRP A 403 -7.98 -20.85 13.79
CA TRP A 403 -9.06 -20.33 14.64
C TRP A 403 -8.68 -20.32 16.12
N ILE A 404 -8.12 -21.41 16.61
CA ILE A 404 -7.82 -21.62 18.04
C ILE A 404 -6.51 -20.92 18.43
N SER A 405 -5.58 -20.75 17.51
CA SER A 405 -4.32 -20.06 17.75
C SER A 405 -4.54 -18.63 18.23
N ASN A 406 -3.82 -18.24 19.28
CA ASN A 406 -3.92 -16.93 19.91
C ASN A 406 -5.36 -16.51 20.30
N CYS A 407 -6.18 -17.52 20.68
CA CYS A 407 -7.57 -17.29 21.12
C CYS A 407 -7.93 -18.26 22.28
N PRO A 408 -7.60 -17.94 23.54
CA PRO A 408 -7.83 -18.81 24.69
C PRO A 408 -9.29 -19.26 24.85
N ILE A 409 -10.23 -18.37 24.52
CA ILE A 409 -11.67 -18.70 24.55
C ILE A 409 -11.99 -19.82 23.56
N ALA A 410 -11.43 -19.78 22.36
CA ALA A 410 -11.60 -20.84 21.36
C ALA A 410 -10.96 -22.16 21.81
N VAL A 411 -9.79 -22.10 22.46
CA VAL A 411 -9.15 -23.26 23.08
C VAL A 411 -10.10 -23.91 24.09
N THR A 412 -10.68 -23.12 25.00
CA THR A 412 -11.64 -23.59 26.01
C THR A 412 -12.85 -24.23 25.35
N HIS A 413 -13.43 -23.61 24.33
CA HIS A 413 -14.58 -24.18 23.59
C HIS A 413 -14.22 -25.50 22.90
N PHE A 414 -13.03 -25.60 22.32
CA PHE A 414 -12.53 -26.84 21.69
C PHE A 414 -12.33 -27.97 22.72
N LEU A 415 -11.72 -27.66 23.85
CA LEU A 415 -11.42 -28.61 24.93
C LEU A 415 -12.67 -29.01 25.72
N HIS A 416 -13.72 -28.22 25.69
CA HIS A 416 -15.00 -28.52 26.36
C HIS A 416 -15.67 -29.79 25.81
N ASN A 417 -15.46 -30.09 24.52
CA ASN A 417 -15.86 -31.37 23.97
C ASN A 417 -14.88 -32.47 24.37
N GLN A 418 -15.37 -33.37 25.20
CA GLN A 418 -14.57 -34.48 25.80
C GLN A 418 -14.02 -35.48 24.77
N GLU A 419 -14.56 -35.51 23.55
CA GLU A 419 -14.11 -36.41 22.48
C GLU A 419 -12.89 -35.88 21.71
N ASN A 420 -12.66 -34.57 21.72
CA ASN A 420 -11.63 -33.94 20.88
C ASN A 420 -10.21 -34.34 21.28
N VAL A 421 -9.87 -34.30 22.56
CA VAL A 421 -8.51 -34.65 23.04
C VAL A 421 -8.20 -36.12 22.86
N PRO A 422 -9.10 -37.08 23.21
CA PRO A 422 -8.89 -38.50 22.92
C PRO A 422 -8.71 -38.78 21.43
N PHE A 423 -9.51 -38.13 20.54
CA PHE A 423 -9.36 -38.27 19.11
C PHE A 423 -7.97 -37.82 18.63
N LEU A 424 -7.53 -36.60 19.01
CA LEU A 424 -6.19 -36.12 18.62
C LEU A 424 -5.08 -37.03 19.13
N THR A 425 -5.20 -37.47 20.37
CA THR A 425 -4.20 -38.34 20.99
C THR A 425 -4.09 -39.69 20.26
N ALA A 426 -5.24 -40.28 19.87
CA ALA A 426 -5.27 -41.52 19.10
C ALA A 426 -4.61 -41.33 17.72
N GLN A 427 -4.99 -40.28 16.99
CA GLN A 427 -4.41 -39.97 15.66
C GLN A 427 -2.89 -39.75 15.70
N ILE A 428 -2.39 -39.10 16.72
CA ILE A 428 -0.95 -38.84 16.85
C ILE A 428 -0.19 -40.12 17.22
N SER A 429 -0.75 -41.00 18.09
CA SER A 429 -0.08 -42.19 18.59
C SER A 429 -0.11 -43.36 17.63
N GLU A 430 -1.03 -43.43 16.69
CA GLU A 430 -1.16 -44.50 15.72
C GLU A 430 0.03 -44.53 14.72
N ASN A 431 0.41 -45.74 14.26
CA ASN A 431 1.34 -45.89 13.13
C ASN A 431 0.56 -45.91 11.82
N LEU A 432 0.36 -44.72 11.26
CA LEU A 432 -0.34 -44.54 10.00
C LEU A 432 0.65 -44.52 8.82
N GLY A 433 0.15 -44.79 7.60
CA GLY A 433 0.91 -44.72 6.36
C GLY A 433 1.45 -43.31 6.03
N GLU A 434 2.28 -43.24 5.01
CA GLU A 434 2.89 -41.93 4.59
C GLU A 434 1.88 -40.88 4.25
N ASP A 435 0.78 -41.27 3.60
CA ASP A 435 -0.31 -40.36 3.21
C ASP A 435 -1.00 -39.66 4.40
N GLU A 436 -0.95 -40.29 5.57
CA GLU A 436 -1.56 -39.84 6.81
C GLU A 436 -0.61 -39.00 7.69
N ARG A 437 0.68 -38.95 7.38
CA ARG A 437 1.70 -38.24 8.19
C ARG A 437 1.39 -36.75 8.32
N LEU A 438 0.89 -36.14 7.27
CA LEU A 438 0.51 -34.70 7.32
C LEU A 438 -0.64 -34.48 8.30
N VAL A 439 -1.67 -35.34 8.25
CA VAL A 439 -2.79 -35.27 9.20
C VAL A 439 -2.32 -35.48 10.64
N GLN A 440 -1.40 -36.41 10.87
CA GLN A 440 -0.79 -36.62 12.21
C GLN A 440 -0.05 -35.36 12.69
N GLY A 441 0.75 -34.76 11.81
CA GLY A 441 1.48 -33.53 12.13
C GLY A 441 0.53 -32.37 12.48
N LEU A 442 -0.55 -32.22 11.73
CA LEU A 442 -1.57 -31.19 11.98
C LEU A 442 -2.36 -31.46 13.28
N CYS A 443 -2.65 -32.72 13.60
CA CYS A 443 -3.23 -33.08 14.90
C CYS A 443 -2.28 -32.77 16.07
N ALA A 444 -0.98 -33.02 15.90
CA ALA A 444 0.04 -32.66 16.89
C ALA A 444 0.13 -31.13 17.04
N LEU A 445 0.07 -30.36 15.94
CA LEU A 445 0.05 -28.92 15.96
C LEU A 445 -1.19 -28.39 16.72
N LEU A 446 -2.37 -28.92 16.43
CA LEU A 446 -3.62 -28.52 17.09
C LEU A 446 -3.58 -28.79 18.59
N LEU A 447 -3.11 -29.97 19.00
CA LEU A 447 -2.95 -30.28 20.43
C LEU A 447 -1.90 -29.37 21.08
N GLY A 448 -0.80 -29.08 20.39
CA GLY A 448 0.22 -28.15 20.84
C GLY A 448 -0.31 -26.72 21.01
N ILE A 449 -1.16 -26.26 20.11
CA ILE A 449 -1.84 -24.97 20.22
C ILE A 449 -2.76 -24.95 21.46
N CYS A 450 -3.49 -26.04 21.71
CA CYS A 450 -4.32 -26.16 22.91
C CYS A 450 -3.53 -26.15 24.22
N ILE A 451 -2.24 -26.55 24.19
CA ILE A 451 -1.34 -26.41 25.34
C ILE A 451 -0.81 -24.99 25.45
N TYR A 452 -0.30 -24.44 24.35
CA TYR A 452 0.40 -23.16 24.37
C TYR A 452 -0.51 -21.99 24.73
N TYR A 453 -1.72 -21.94 24.16
CA TYR A 453 -2.70 -20.87 24.39
C TYR A 453 -3.77 -21.19 25.44
N ASN A 454 -3.59 -22.24 26.24
CA ASN A 454 -4.50 -22.63 27.30
C ASN A 454 -4.50 -21.60 28.44
N ASP A 455 -5.66 -21.21 28.89
CA ASP A 455 -5.86 -20.30 30.03
C ASP A 455 -6.04 -21.04 31.38
N ASN A 456 -5.99 -22.38 31.35
CA ASN A 456 -6.23 -23.27 32.50
C ASN A 456 -7.64 -23.15 33.11
N SER A 457 -8.62 -22.62 32.38
CA SER A 457 -10.01 -22.46 32.83
C SER A 457 -10.73 -23.79 33.04
N LEU A 458 -10.31 -24.86 32.32
CA LEU A 458 -10.87 -26.20 32.43
C LEU A 458 -9.99 -27.07 33.31
N GLU A 459 -10.48 -27.46 34.48
CA GLU A 459 -9.74 -28.32 35.44
C GLU A 459 -9.26 -29.63 34.83
N ASN A 460 -10.03 -30.26 33.94
CA ASN A 460 -9.72 -31.53 33.32
C ASN A 460 -8.66 -31.42 32.22
N TYR A 461 -8.46 -30.27 31.60
CA TYR A 461 -7.58 -30.04 30.46
C TYR A 461 -6.68 -28.82 30.65
N THR A 462 -6.06 -28.69 31.83
CA THR A 462 -5.03 -27.67 32.08
C THR A 462 -3.75 -27.99 31.25
N LYS A 463 -2.93 -26.97 31.02
CA LYS A 463 -1.61 -27.14 30.34
C LYS A 463 -0.84 -28.36 30.88
N GLU A 464 -0.73 -28.43 32.20
CA GLU A 464 0.00 -29.50 32.86
C GLU A 464 -0.62 -30.89 32.61
N LYS A 465 -1.93 -31.01 32.70
CA LYS A 465 -2.63 -32.28 32.42
C LYS A 465 -2.48 -32.71 30.96
N LEU A 466 -2.53 -31.77 30.03
CA LEU A 466 -2.33 -32.05 28.61
C LEU A 466 -0.86 -32.47 28.32
N LYS A 467 0.13 -31.87 28.98
CA LYS A 467 1.53 -32.29 28.89
C LYS A 467 1.75 -33.70 29.42
N GLN A 468 1.17 -33.99 30.58
CA GLN A 468 1.21 -35.34 31.16
C GLN A 468 0.52 -36.37 30.26
N LEU A 469 -0.54 -35.98 29.57
CA LEU A 469 -1.21 -36.85 28.61
C LEU A 469 -0.29 -37.17 27.42
N ILE A 470 0.40 -36.15 26.86
CA ILE A 470 1.40 -36.36 25.82
C ILE A 470 2.50 -37.29 26.30
N GLU A 471 3.06 -37.01 27.47
CA GLU A 471 4.16 -37.81 28.02
C GLU A 471 3.79 -39.30 28.22
N LYS A 472 2.58 -39.54 28.76
CA LYS A 472 2.13 -40.91 29.09
C LYS A 472 1.59 -41.70 27.91
N ARG A 473 0.95 -41.03 26.92
CA ARG A 473 0.23 -41.69 25.83
C ARG A 473 0.98 -41.67 24.49
N ILE A 474 1.74 -40.61 24.23
CA ILE A 474 2.40 -40.39 22.93
C ILE A 474 3.92 -40.49 23.07
N GLY A 475 4.50 -39.96 24.16
CA GLY A 475 5.93 -39.66 24.32
C GLY A 475 6.29 -38.31 23.76
N LYS A 476 7.10 -37.51 24.48
CA LYS A 476 7.46 -36.15 24.09
C LYS A 476 8.24 -36.12 22.77
N GLU A 477 9.20 -36.99 22.60
CA GLU A 477 10.02 -37.12 21.38
C GLU A 477 9.17 -37.51 20.17
N ASN A 478 8.27 -38.49 20.34
CA ASN A 478 7.36 -38.91 19.27
C ASN A 478 6.39 -37.82 18.89
N PHE A 479 5.88 -37.05 19.86
CA PHE A 479 5.03 -35.86 19.57
C PHE A 479 5.76 -34.82 18.71
N VAL A 480 7.00 -34.47 19.06
CA VAL A 480 7.81 -33.50 18.31
C VAL A 480 8.18 -34.06 16.92
N GLU A 481 8.47 -35.34 16.80
CA GLU A 481 8.69 -35.99 15.51
C GLU A 481 7.47 -35.87 14.60
N LYS A 482 6.28 -36.18 15.12
CA LYS A 482 5.01 -36.06 14.37
C LYS A 482 4.71 -34.62 13.99
N LEU A 483 4.94 -33.68 14.90
CA LEU A 483 4.80 -32.24 14.60
C LEU A 483 5.68 -31.82 13.41
N GLY A 484 6.92 -32.30 13.35
CA GLY A 484 7.87 -32.06 12.27
C GLY A 484 7.46 -32.65 10.91
N PHE A 485 6.43 -33.50 10.82
CA PHE A 485 5.93 -34.01 9.54
C PHE A 485 5.35 -32.91 8.65
N ILE A 486 4.85 -31.81 9.22
CA ILE A 486 4.31 -30.69 8.45
C ILE A 486 5.42 -30.03 7.63
N THR A 487 6.51 -29.63 8.27
CA THR A 487 7.61 -28.90 7.63
C THR A 487 8.49 -29.79 6.74
N LYS A 488 8.47 -31.10 6.98
CA LYS A 488 9.17 -32.11 6.15
C LYS A 488 8.38 -32.53 4.91
N HIS A 489 7.11 -32.18 4.81
CA HIS A 489 6.29 -32.53 3.65
C HIS A 489 6.79 -31.81 2.38
N GLU A 490 6.86 -32.54 1.26
CA GLU A 490 7.41 -32.02 -0.01
C GLU A 490 6.73 -30.73 -0.53
N LEU A 491 5.42 -30.60 -0.31
CA LEU A 491 4.66 -29.43 -0.74
C LEU A 491 4.79 -28.22 0.18
N TYR A 492 5.33 -28.40 1.39
CA TYR A 492 5.43 -27.31 2.37
C TYR A 492 6.37 -26.20 1.91
N SER A 493 7.57 -26.54 1.46
CA SER A 493 8.58 -25.57 1.05
C SER A 493 8.10 -24.69 -0.11
N ARG A 494 7.35 -25.28 -1.04
CA ARG A 494 6.75 -24.57 -2.17
C ARG A 494 5.69 -23.58 -1.73
N ALA A 495 4.78 -24.01 -0.84
CA ALA A 495 3.73 -23.15 -0.29
C ALA A 495 4.30 -22.02 0.58
N ALA A 496 5.43 -22.24 1.26
CA ALA A 496 6.08 -21.26 2.11
C ALA A 496 6.77 -20.12 1.36
N GLN A 497 7.09 -20.29 0.07
CA GLN A 497 7.82 -19.28 -0.70
C GLN A 497 6.98 -18.03 -1.00
N LYS A 498 5.77 -18.21 -1.47
CA LYS A 498 4.86 -17.11 -1.88
C LYS A 498 3.41 -17.57 -1.92
N PRO A 499 2.43 -16.66 -1.88
CA PRO A 499 1.05 -16.98 -2.16
C PRO A 499 0.90 -17.63 -3.55
N GLN A 500 0.07 -18.67 -3.64
CA GLN A 500 -0.08 -19.47 -4.86
C GLN A 500 -1.46 -19.23 -5.48
N PRO A 501 -1.56 -18.57 -6.64
CA PRO A 501 -2.82 -18.43 -7.39
C PRO A 501 -3.20 -19.70 -8.14
N VAL A 502 -2.25 -20.58 -8.41
CA VAL A 502 -2.43 -21.80 -9.19
C VAL A 502 -1.73 -22.98 -8.52
N PHE A 503 -2.38 -24.12 -8.52
CA PHE A 503 -1.81 -25.40 -8.08
C PHE A 503 -1.71 -26.36 -9.27
N PRO A 504 -0.73 -27.31 -9.26
CA PRO A 504 -0.53 -28.22 -10.37
C PRO A 504 -1.70 -29.20 -10.57
N SER A 505 -2.31 -29.67 -9.48
CA SER A 505 -3.45 -30.58 -9.49
C SER A 505 -4.29 -30.44 -8.22
N PRO A 506 -5.55 -30.91 -8.22
CA PRO A 506 -6.39 -30.90 -7.01
C PRO A 506 -5.78 -31.64 -5.82
N GLU A 507 -5.08 -32.74 -6.07
CA GLU A 507 -4.46 -33.57 -5.04
C GLU A 507 -3.28 -32.89 -4.34
N GLN A 508 -2.62 -31.94 -5.04
CA GLN A 508 -1.52 -31.15 -4.49
C GLN A 508 -1.99 -29.90 -3.74
N MET A 509 -3.28 -29.67 -3.65
CA MET A 509 -3.86 -28.60 -2.84
C MET A 509 -3.97 -29.03 -1.37
N LEU A 510 -2.86 -28.93 -0.63
CA LEU A 510 -2.78 -29.33 0.79
C LEU A 510 -2.31 -28.20 1.70
N PHE A 511 -1.53 -27.24 1.21
CA PHE A 511 -0.99 -26.15 2.01
C PHE A 511 -1.43 -24.77 1.52
N ASP A 512 -1.71 -23.90 2.47
CA ASP A 512 -1.92 -22.46 2.27
C ASP A 512 -0.69 -21.68 2.74
N HIS A 513 -0.32 -20.62 2.01
CA HIS A 513 0.88 -19.83 2.30
C HIS A 513 0.83 -19.17 3.69
N GLU A 514 -0.29 -18.57 4.09
CA GLU A 514 -0.42 -17.94 5.41
C GLU A 514 -0.36 -18.97 6.53
N PHE A 515 -0.90 -20.17 6.30
CA PHE A 515 -0.80 -21.27 7.25
C PHE A 515 0.65 -21.73 7.44
N THR A 516 1.47 -21.74 6.39
CA THR A 516 2.90 -22.11 6.56
C THR A 516 3.65 -21.11 7.44
N LYS A 517 3.26 -19.83 7.44
CA LYS A 517 3.82 -18.83 8.38
C LYS A 517 3.44 -19.14 9.82
N LEU A 518 2.18 -19.50 10.06
CA LEU A 518 1.69 -19.91 11.37
C LEU A 518 2.46 -21.13 11.89
N VAL A 519 2.67 -22.15 11.06
CA VAL A 519 3.45 -23.34 11.41
C VAL A 519 4.89 -22.98 11.77
N LYS A 520 5.53 -22.14 10.95
CA LYS A 520 6.92 -21.70 11.19
C LYS A 520 7.06 -20.95 12.51
N GLU A 521 6.07 -20.16 12.88
CA GLU A 521 6.04 -19.45 14.16
C GLU A 521 5.83 -20.42 15.34
N LEU A 522 4.86 -21.31 15.24
CA LEU A 522 4.39 -22.13 16.36
C LEU A 522 5.22 -23.38 16.63
N GLU A 523 5.82 -24.01 15.61
CA GLU A 523 6.53 -25.31 15.76
C GLU A 523 7.59 -25.25 16.86
N GLY A 524 8.46 -24.23 16.82
CA GLY A 524 9.51 -24.04 17.83
C GLY A 524 8.96 -23.69 19.22
N MET A 525 7.90 -22.88 19.29
CA MET A 525 7.27 -22.47 20.56
C MET A 525 6.56 -23.66 21.23
N ILE A 526 5.84 -24.46 20.47
CA ILE A 526 5.14 -25.65 20.96
C ILE A 526 6.15 -26.69 21.43
N THR A 527 7.22 -26.96 20.67
CA THR A 527 8.28 -27.89 21.04
C THR A 527 8.89 -27.51 22.39
N LYS A 528 9.21 -26.23 22.58
CA LYS A 528 9.70 -25.72 23.86
C LYS A 528 8.68 -25.90 24.99
N ALA A 529 7.41 -25.57 24.74
CA ALA A 529 6.33 -25.65 25.73
C ALA A 529 6.11 -27.09 26.22
N VAL A 530 6.21 -28.07 25.33
CA VAL A 530 6.05 -29.52 25.70
C VAL A 530 7.21 -30.03 26.53
N HIS A 531 8.43 -29.55 26.30
CA HIS A 531 9.64 -30.01 27.05
C HIS A 531 9.85 -29.29 28.38
N LYS A 532 9.31 -28.07 28.57
CA LYS A 532 9.49 -27.26 29.78
C LYS A 532 8.87 -27.89 31.02
N SER A 533 9.57 -27.77 32.15
CA SER A 533 9.05 -28.09 33.48
C SER A 533 8.09 -27.00 34.00
N SER A 534 7.20 -27.35 34.91
CA SER A 534 6.24 -26.42 35.50
C SER A 534 6.88 -25.27 36.30
N GLU A 535 8.11 -25.47 36.81
CA GLU A 535 8.86 -24.39 37.51
C GLU A 535 9.46 -23.37 36.54
N GLU A 536 9.94 -23.83 35.40
CA GLU A 536 10.46 -22.94 34.35
C GLU A 536 9.34 -22.12 33.72
N GLU A 537 8.14 -22.68 33.57
CA GLU A 537 6.97 -21.95 33.08
C GLU A 537 6.51 -20.86 34.03
N LYS A 538 6.50 -21.11 35.35
CA LYS A 538 6.13 -20.07 36.34
C LYS A 538 7.07 -18.89 36.30
N LYS A 539 8.37 -19.13 36.14
CA LYS A 539 9.36 -18.04 35.98
C LYS A 539 9.18 -17.27 34.69
N GLU A 540 8.89 -17.94 33.59
CA GLU A 540 8.62 -17.24 32.31
C GLU A 540 7.28 -16.52 32.32
N GLU A 541 6.25 -17.05 33.00
CA GLU A 541 4.98 -16.36 33.13
C GLU A 541 5.10 -15.08 33.97
N GLU A 542 5.95 -15.06 35.01
CA GLU A 542 6.30 -13.84 35.72
C GLU A 542 7.06 -12.85 34.84
N VAL A 543 8.04 -13.32 34.07
CA VAL A 543 8.77 -12.49 33.10
C VAL A 543 7.84 -11.98 32.00
N LYS A 544 6.92 -12.83 31.50
CA LYS A 544 5.96 -12.45 30.49
C LYS A 544 4.96 -11.41 31.00
N LYS A 545 4.46 -11.56 32.22
CA LYS A 545 3.60 -10.56 32.87
C LYS A 545 4.32 -9.22 33.04
N THR A 546 5.61 -9.26 33.39
CA THR A 546 6.44 -8.06 33.50
C THR A 546 6.65 -7.40 32.12
N LEU A 547 6.86 -8.24 31.08
CA LEU A 547 7.02 -7.76 29.70
C LEU A 547 5.71 -7.19 29.15
N GLU A 548 4.57 -7.85 29.39
CA GLU A 548 3.23 -7.36 29.01
C GLU A 548 2.88 -6.03 29.71
N GLN A 549 3.28 -5.89 30.99
CA GLN A 549 3.16 -4.60 31.68
C GLN A 549 4.04 -3.54 31.03
N HIS A 550 5.26 -3.89 30.63
CA HIS A 550 6.17 -2.99 29.92
C HIS A 550 5.64 -2.62 28.54
N ASP A 551 5.09 -3.60 27.78
CA ASP A 551 4.49 -3.36 26.46
C ASP A 551 3.22 -2.51 26.57
N ASN A 552 2.39 -2.70 27.60
CA ASN A 552 1.28 -1.82 27.90
C ASN A 552 1.73 -0.39 28.17
N ILE A 553 2.79 -0.22 28.95
CA ILE A 553 3.39 1.09 29.22
C ILE A 553 3.92 1.69 27.91
N VAL A 554 4.63 0.92 27.08
CA VAL A 554 5.14 1.37 25.78
C VAL A 554 3.98 1.74 24.84
N THR A 555 2.88 1.00 24.88
CA THR A 555 1.69 1.31 24.07
C THR A 555 1.02 2.60 24.53
N GLN A 556 0.89 2.81 25.85
CA GLN A 556 0.40 4.08 26.41
C GLN A 556 1.30 5.25 26.04
N TYR A 557 2.63 5.07 26.08
CA TYR A 557 3.56 6.10 25.60
C TYR A 557 3.43 6.38 24.09
N LYS A 558 3.21 5.35 23.29
CA LYS A 558 2.96 5.54 21.85
C LYS A 558 1.65 6.27 21.56
N GLU A 559 0.62 6.01 22.33
CA GLU A 559 -0.66 6.75 22.24
C GLU A 559 -0.48 8.20 22.68
N LEU A 560 0.22 8.42 23.78
CA LEU A 560 0.53 9.77 24.26
C LEU A 560 1.38 10.56 23.25
N ILE A 561 2.36 9.92 22.62
CA ILE A 561 3.16 10.53 21.55
C ILE A 561 2.27 10.91 20.36
N ARG A 562 1.36 10.03 19.93
CA ARG A 562 0.41 10.33 18.84
C ARG A 562 -0.51 11.51 19.19
N GLU A 563 -0.98 11.55 20.42
CA GLU A 563 -1.79 12.66 20.90
C GLU A 563 -1.01 13.97 20.94
N GLN A 564 0.25 13.94 21.40
CA GLN A 564 1.14 15.07 21.35
C GLN A 564 1.49 15.51 19.92
N ASP A 565 1.72 14.57 19.02
CA ASP A 565 1.95 14.86 17.59
C ASP A 565 0.72 15.53 16.94
N ALA A 566 -0.48 15.08 17.28
CA ALA A 566 -1.73 15.70 16.83
C ALA A 566 -1.86 17.14 17.38
N GLN A 567 -1.57 17.36 18.65
CA GLN A 567 -1.57 18.70 19.26
C GLN A 567 -0.51 19.62 18.64
N ILE A 568 0.68 19.10 18.37
CA ILE A 568 1.74 19.83 17.65
C ILE A 568 1.29 20.21 16.23
N GLN A 569 0.58 19.33 15.54
CA GLN A 569 0.07 19.62 14.21
C GLN A 569 -1.02 20.69 14.26
N GLU A 570 -1.94 20.60 15.19
CA GLU A 570 -2.98 21.62 15.41
C GLU A 570 -2.37 22.98 15.75
N LEU A 571 -1.38 23.01 16.64
CA LEU A 571 -0.67 24.24 16.99
C LEU A 571 0.07 24.85 15.79
N LYS A 572 0.67 24.00 14.92
CA LYS A 572 1.31 24.45 13.67
C LYS A 572 0.31 25.12 12.73
N GLU A 573 -0.89 24.54 12.62
CA GLU A 573 -1.97 25.14 11.81
C GLU A 573 -2.46 26.46 12.39
N GLN A 574 -2.60 26.56 13.69
CA GLN A 574 -2.94 27.81 14.38
C GLN A 574 -1.88 28.89 14.15
N VAL A 575 -0.60 28.54 14.27
CA VAL A 575 0.54 29.44 14.01
C VAL A 575 0.53 29.90 12.54
N ALA A 576 0.29 29.01 11.59
CA ALA A 576 0.20 29.37 10.17
C ALA A 576 -0.99 30.32 9.90
N SER A 577 -2.14 30.07 10.51
CA SER A 577 -3.31 30.96 10.44
C SER A 577 -3.03 32.33 11.02
N MET A 578 -2.43 32.40 12.21
CA MET A 578 -2.04 33.69 12.84
C MET A 578 -0.98 34.43 12.03
N SER A 579 -0.04 33.73 11.40
CA SER A 579 0.95 34.33 10.50
C SER A 579 0.30 34.99 9.30
N SER A 580 -0.68 34.31 8.68
CA SER A 580 -1.46 34.86 7.57
C SER A 580 -2.27 36.09 7.98
N GLN A 581 -2.92 36.06 9.16
CA GLN A 581 -3.63 37.21 9.69
C GLN A 581 -2.68 38.38 9.99
N ASN A 582 -1.48 38.11 10.45
CA ASN A 582 -0.46 39.12 10.72
C ASN A 582 0.02 39.76 9.43
N GLU A 583 0.22 39.00 8.34
CA GLU A 583 0.54 39.54 7.02
C GLU A 583 -0.58 40.45 6.50
N GLN A 584 -1.84 40.06 6.65
CA GLN A 584 -3.00 40.87 6.27
C GLN A 584 -3.06 42.17 7.07
N MET A 585 -2.82 42.10 8.39
CA MET A 585 -2.75 43.28 9.24
C MET A 585 -1.58 44.22 8.84
N GLN A 586 -0.40 43.69 8.55
CA GLN A 586 0.73 44.46 8.06
C GLN A 586 0.42 45.19 6.75
N THR A 587 -0.25 44.48 5.84
CA THR A 587 -0.69 45.07 4.57
C THR A 587 -1.68 46.26 4.81
N THR A 588 -2.62 46.02 5.73
CA THR A 588 -3.59 47.05 6.12
C THR A 588 -2.90 48.26 6.77
N VAL A 589 -1.96 48.03 7.68
CA VAL A 589 -1.16 49.10 8.31
C VAL A 589 -0.34 49.88 7.28
N THR A 590 0.23 49.19 6.30
CA THR A 590 1.00 49.83 5.22
C THR A 590 0.08 50.71 4.34
N GLN A 591 -1.11 50.24 4.02
CA GLN A 591 -2.12 51.04 3.30
C GLN A 591 -2.55 52.27 4.12
N GLN A 592 -2.82 52.12 5.40
CA GLN A 592 -3.18 53.23 6.29
C GLN A 592 -2.06 54.26 6.41
N LEU A 593 -0.81 53.82 6.52
CA LEU A 593 0.35 54.72 6.53
C LEU A 593 0.50 55.51 5.22
N SER A 594 0.24 54.84 4.09
CA SER A 594 0.23 55.50 2.78
C SER A 594 -0.88 56.57 2.71
N GLN A 595 -2.09 56.27 3.21
CA GLN A 595 -3.19 57.24 3.28
C GLN A 595 -2.86 58.40 4.21
N ILE A 596 -2.28 58.14 5.37
CA ILE A 596 -1.84 59.20 6.29
C ILE A 596 -0.80 60.08 5.65
N GLN A 597 0.14 59.52 4.88
CA GLN A 597 1.13 60.32 4.15
C GLN A 597 0.46 61.20 3.06
N GLN A 598 -0.47 60.63 2.31
CA GLN A 598 -1.25 61.43 1.31
C GLN A 598 -2.02 62.57 1.95
N HIS A 599 -2.69 62.31 3.08
CA HIS A 599 -3.41 63.37 3.81
C HIS A 599 -2.46 64.43 4.38
N LYS A 600 -1.27 64.01 4.83
CA LYS A 600 -0.22 64.92 5.32
C LYS A 600 0.30 65.81 4.19
N ASP A 601 0.47 65.26 3.01
CA ASP A 601 0.90 66.02 1.82
C ASP A 601 -0.19 66.99 1.35
N GLN A 602 -1.47 66.56 1.34
CA GLN A 602 -2.60 67.44 1.09
C GLN A 602 -2.70 68.59 2.09
N TYR A 603 -2.52 68.29 3.39
CA TYR A 603 -2.48 69.29 4.45
C TYR A 603 -1.33 70.33 4.23
N ASN A 604 -0.17 69.86 3.84
CA ASN A 604 0.98 70.73 3.56
C ASN A 604 0.73 71.63 2.33
N ILE A 605 0.08 71.09 1.31
CA ILE A 605 -0.31 71.87 0.12
C ILE A 605 -1.37 72.93 0.46
N LEU A 606 -2.35 72.56 1.29
CA LEU A 606 -3.38 73.48 1.79
C LEU A 606 -2.77 74.59 2.67
N LYS A 607 -1.83 74.23 3.54
CA LYS A 607 -1.11 75.21 4.37
C LYS A 607 -0.27 76.16 3.55
N LEU A 608 0.35 75.70 2.46
CA LEU A 608 1.10 76.51 1.54
C LEU A 608 0.18 77.48 0.75
N LYS A 609 -1.04 77.02 0.35
CA LYS A 609 -2.07 77.88 -0.28
C LYS A 609 -2.56 78.96 0.66
N LEU A 610 -2.89 78.59 1.92
CA LEU A 610 -3.32 79.59 2.92
C LEU A 610 -2.21 80.57 3.27
N GLY A 611 -0.94 80.12 3.32
CA GLY A 611 0.22 80.99 3.53
C GLY A 611 0.45 81.94 2.38
N LYS A 612 0.15 81.58 1.12
CA LYS A 612 0.21 82.46 -0.04
C LYS A 612 -0.97 83.45 -0.09
N GLU A 613 -2.16 83.12 0.34
CA GLU A 613 -3.29 84.00 0.48
C GLU A 613 -3.08 85.03 1.56
N ASN A 614 -2.49 84.67 2.69
CA ASN A 614 -2.13 85.61 3.75
C ASN A 614 -1.00 86.64 3.34
N GLN A 615 -0.15 86.25 2.39
CA GLN A 615 0.85 87.13 1.79
C GLN A 615 0.31 88.05 0.69
N SER A 616 -0.80 87.65 0.04
CA SER A 616 -1.45 88.48 -0.98
C SER A 616 -2.46 89.46 -0.36
N GLN A 617 -2.90 89.32 0.86
CA GLN A 617 -3.78 90.25 1.57
C GLN A 617 -3.05 91.45 2.26
N SER A 618 -1.71 91.44 2.27
CA SER A 618 -0.94 92.55 2.87
C SER A 618 -0.62 93.68 1.88
N ASN A 619 -1.01 93.56 0.61
CA ASN A 619 -0.75 94.65 -0.41
C ASN A 619 -1.93 94.91 -1.32
N SER A 620 -3.07 95.31 -0.77
CA SER A 620 -4.06 96.12 -1.53
C SER A 620 -5.14 96.65 -0.57
N GLN A 621 -4.94 97.90 -0.16
CA GLN A 621 -6.05 98.74 0.24
C GLN A 621 -6.79 99.14 -1.04
N GLY A 622 -8.13 98.86 -1.07
CA GLY A 622 -9.00 99.56 -2.04
C GLY A 622 -10.12 98.65 -2.55
N ASP A 623 -11.26 98.90 -1.99
CA ASP A 623 -12.60 98.88 -2.58
C ASP A 623 -13.36 97.57 -2.84
N GLY A 624 -14.55 97.48 -2.20
CA GLY A 624 -15.81 97.06 -2.78
C GLY A 624 -16.25 95.61 -2.61
N SER A 625 -16.89 95.29 -1.48
CA SER A 625 -18.06 94.42 -1.35
C SER A 625 -18.42 93.55 -2.58
N GLN A 626 -18.27 92.23 -2.45
CA GLN A 626 -19.03 91.14 -3.01
C GLN A 626 -18.21 89.82 -3.27
N MET A 627 -17.38 89.37 -2.34
CA MET A 627 -16.77 88.02 -2.47
C MET A 627 -16.58 87.31 -1.15
N ASN A 628 -17.38 87.53 -0.11
CA ASN A 628 -17.25 86.92 1.17
C ASN A 628 -18.09 85.62 1.38
N GLY A 629 -18.94 85.24 0.39
CA GLY A 629 -19.78 84.08 0.54
C GLY A 629 -19.07 82.75 0.20
N LEU A 630 -18.27 82.73 -0.85
CA LEU A 630 -17.64 81.52 -1.36
C LEU A 630 -16.42 81.10 -0.53
N GLN A 631 -15.66 82.02 -0.03
CA GLN A 631 -14.48 81.70 0.89
C GLN A 631 -14.92 81.26 2.25
N THR A 632 -16.09 81.70 2.74
CA THR A 632 -16.60 81.21 4.06
C THR A 632 -17.16 79.83 3.98
N GLU A 633 -17.75 79.43 2.85
CA GLU A 633 -18.19 78.03 2.64
C GLU A 633 -17.01 77.10 2.51
N GLU A 634 -15.99 77.44 1.76
CA GLU A 634 -14.77 76.65 1.58
C GLU A 634 -13.99 76.49 2.90
N ILE A 635 -13.90 77.54 3.72
CA ILE A 635 -13.27 77.48 5.06
C ILE A 635 -14.12 76.64 6.02
N THR A 636 -15.43 76.69 5.89
CA THR A 636 -16.33 75.87 6.73
C THR A 636 -16.22 74.38 6.34
N GLN A 637 -16.16 74.07 5.06
CA GLN A 637 -15.97 72.70 4.57
C GLN A 637 -14.63 72.14 4.95
N LEU A 638 -13.57 72.91 4.87
CA LEU A 638 -12.22 72.53 5.33
C LEU A 638 -12.13 72.29 6.87
N ARG A 639 -12.92 73.05 7.64
CA ARG A 639 -13.05 72.83 9.08
C ARG A 639 -13.78 71.53 9.42
N GLU A 640 -14.83 71.22 8.69
CA GLU A 640 -15.58 69.95 8.85
C GLU A 640 -14.71 68.76 8.50
N GLU A 641 -13.97 68.83 7.39
CA GLU A 641 -13.01 67.79 6.99
C GLU A 641 -11.89 67.60 8.03
N LEU A 642 -11.39 68.68 8.62
CA LEU A 642 -10.37 68.63 9.65
C LEU A 642 -10.92 68.00 10.96
N GLU A 643 -12.16 68.27 11.32
CA GLU A 643 -12.81 67.69 12.49
C GLU A 643 -13.11 66.19 12.27
N GLU A 644 -13.49 65.80 11.04
CA GLU A 644 -13.70 64.39 10.69
C GLU A 644 -12.36 63.62 10.73
N LEU A 645 -11.29 64.19 10.19
CA LEU A 645 -9.95 63.61 10.29
C LEU A 645 -9.44 63.50 11.77
N ARG A 646 -9.77 64.46 12.61
CA ARG A 646 -9.48 64.37 14.05
C ARG A 646 -10.26 63.24 14.75
N ARG A 647 -11.53 63.01 14.38
CA ARG A 647 -12.35 61.93 14.90
C ARG A 647 -11.81 60.56 14.43
N GLN A 648 -11.42 60.42 13.18
CA GLN A 648 -10.80 59.20 12.66
C GLN A 648 -9.45 58.90 13.32
N HIS A 649 -8.65 59.90 13.55
CA HIS A 649 -7.36 59.75 14.28
C HIS A 649 -7.57 59.33 15.75
N ALA A 650 -8.56 59.87 16.44
CA ALA A 650 -8.89 59.48 17.80
C ALA A 650 -9.43 58.03 17.86
N LEU A 651 -10.25 57.62 16.87
CA LEU A 651 -10.75 56.28 16.76
C LEU A 651 -9.61 55.24 16.55
N LEU A 652 -8.67 55.56 15.66
CA LEU A 652 -7.49 54.77 15.40
C LEU A 652 -6.57 54.63 16.65
N GLN A 653 -6.41 55.70 17.41
CA GLN A 653 -5.66 55.66 18.69
C GLN A 653 -6.35 54.78 19.72
N THR A 654 -7.68 54.79 19.79
CA THR A 654 -8.45 53.89 20.69
C THR A 654 -8.30 52.44 20.28
N GLN A 655 -8.41 52.13 18.99
CA GLN A 655 -8.21 50.79 18.44
C GLN A 655 -6.79 50.25 18.66
N LEU A 656 -5.79 51.14 18.63
CA LEU A 656 -4.41 50.77 18.93
C LEU A 656 -4.24 50.44 20.45
N GLY A 657 -4.87 51.19 21.32
CA GLY A 657 -4.89 50.94 22.75
C GLY A 657 -5.61 49.66 23.12
N ASP A 658 -6.72 49.32 22.44
CA ASP A 658 -7.44 48.09 22.66
C ASP A 658 -6.63 46.86 22.22
N LYS A 659 -5.87 46.98 21.12
CA LYS A 659 -4.97 45.93 20.65
C LYS A 659 -3.77 45.73 21.60
N ASP A 660 -3.21 46.77 22.16
CA ASP A 660 -2.15 46.69 23.15
C ASP A 660 -2.65 46.08 24.47
N ALA A 661 -3.89 46.34 24.86
CA ALA A 661 -4.52 45.70 26.01
C ALA A 661 -4.75 44.20 25.76
N LEU A 662 -5.18 43.81 24.55
CA LEU A 662 -5.38 42.41 24.16
C LEU A 662 -4.05 41.66 24.16
N ILE A 663 -3.00 42.25 23.61
CA ILE A 663 -1.64 41.67 23.64
C ILE A 663 -1.16 41.47 25.08
N ASN A 664 -1.37 42.42 25.98
CA ASN A 664 -1.01 42.28 27.37
C ASN A 664 -1.81 41.21 28.12
N THR A 665 -3.09 41.02 27.74
CA THR A 665 -3.95 39.95 28.27
C THR A 665 -3.46 38.58 27.81
N LEU A 666 -3.19 38.42 26.51
CA LEU A 666 -2.65 37.18 25.93
C LEU A 666 -1.28 36.83 26.53
N VAL A 667 -0.45 37.82 26.75
CA VAL A 667 0.86 37.64 27.44
C VAL A 667 0.66 37.13 28.87
N SER A 668 -0.34 37.63 29.59
CA SER A 668 -0.61 37.20 30.98
C SER A 668 -1.23 35.79 31.03
N GLU A 669 -2.06 35.42 30.06
CA GLU A 669 -2.64 34.07 29.96
C GLU A 669 -1.61 33.02 29.53
N CYS A 670 -0.68 33.35 28.64
CA CYS A 670 0.42 32.45 28.25
C CYS A 670 1.43 32.21 29.38
N LEU A 671 1.56 33.12 30.35
CA LEU A 671 2.43 32.94 31.53
C LEU A 671 1.85 31.94 32.56
N CYS A 672 0.55 31.59 32.45
CA CYS A 672 -0.11 30.68 33.35
C CYS A 672 -0.16 29.23 32.86
N THR A 673 0.23 28.93 31.62
CA THR A 673 0.25 27.57 31.07
C THR A 673 1.66 27.12 30.68
N GLU A 674 1.97 25.84 30.91
CA GLU A 674 3.31 25.23 30.72
C GLU A 674 3.90 25.30 29.29
N SER A 675 3.37 26.11 28.41
CA SER A 675 3.81 26.28 27.01
C SER A 675 4.82 27.43 26.81
N MET A 676 5.75 27.59 27.71
CA MET A 676 6.76 28.67 27.63
C MET A 676 7.68 28.64 26.39
N CYS A 677 7.87 27.47 25.77
CA CYS A 677 8.76 27.38 24.60
C CYS A 677 8.18 28.05 23.34
N VAL A 678 6.87 28.00 23.15
CA VAL A 678 6.20 28.61 21.97
C VAL A 678 6.18 30.14 22.13
N PHE A 679 6.04 30.63 23.37
CA PHE A 679 6.02 32.05 23.68
C PHE A 679 7.38 32.72 23.43
N VAL A 680 8.49 32.07 23.79
CA VAL A 680 9.83 32.57 23.50
C VAL A 680 10.12 32.70 22.02
N LEU A 681 9.62 31.76 21.21
CA LEU A 681 9.74 31.81 19.75
C LEU A 681 8.87 32.91 19.11
N ILE A 682 7.66 33.11 19.62
CA ILE A 682 6.76 34.18 19.15
C ILE A 682 7.30 35.58 19.47
N VAL A 683 7.80 35.78 20.68
CA VAL A 683 8.36 37.05 21.10
C VAL A 683 9.70 37.36 20.39
N ALA A 684 10.53 36.33 20.17
CA ALA A 684 11.76 36.47 19.38
C ALA A 684 11.48 36.84 17.92
N ASN A 685 10.45 36.24 17.31
CA ASN A 685 10.06 36.53 15.93
C ASN A 685 9.43 37.93 15.78
N TYR A 686 8.62 38.34 16.75
CA TYR A 686 8.00 39.68 16.77
C TYR A 686 9.03 40.79 16.98
N SER A 687 10.02 40.57 17.86
CA SER A 687 11.13 41.52 18.10
C SER A 687 12.08 41.60 16.89
N PHE A 688 12.30 40.51 16.17
CA PHE A 688 13.09 40.45 14.94
C PHE A 688 12.41 41.20 13.78
N GLN A 689 11.10 41.10 13.62
CA GLN A 689 10.36 41.84 12.58
C GLN A 689 10.35 43.35 12.86
N ARG A 690 10.29 43.76 14.15
CA ARG A 690 10.37 45.17 14.52
C ARG A 690 11.78 45.76 14.30
N LEU A 691 12.83 44.96 14.46
CA LEU A 691 14.22 45.31 14.16
C LEU A 691 14.50 45.47 12.66
N CYS A 692 13.86 44.66 11.82
CA CYS A 692 13.98 44.77 10.36
C CYS A 692 13.29 46.03 9.75
N VAL A 693 12.27 46.55 10.42
CA VAL A 693 11.56 47.75 10.00
C VAL A 693 12.28 49.06 10.42
N CYS A 694 13.10 49.06 11.47
CA CYS A 694 13.84 50.22 11.97
C CYS A 694 15.30 50.24 11.46
N LYS A 695 15.49 50.36 10.16
CA LYS A 695 16.83 50.58 9.55
C LYS A 695 17.31 52.05 9.63
N SER A 696 17.29 52.66 10.81
CA SER A 696 18.03 53.92 11.03
C SER A 696 18.56 54.03 12.49
N GLY A 697 19.69 53.70 12.62
CA GLY A 697 21.00 54.05 13.26
C GLY A 697 21.06 54.56 14.71
N ARG A 698 20.05 54.57 15.59
CA ARG A 698 20.26 54.94 17.03
C ARG A 698 19.42 54.15 18.04
N GLU A 699 18.44 53.37 17.64
CA GLU A 699 17.57 52.64 18.60
C GLU A 699 18.00 51.18 18.86
N ASN A 700 19.04 50.71 18.18
CA ASN A 700 19.49 49.30 18.23
C ASN A 700 20.11 48.92 19.62
N LYS A 701 20.65 49.85 20.36
CA LYS A 701 21.26 49.57 21.67
C LYS A 701 20.23 49.38 22.79
N TYR A 702 19.07 50.05 22.70
CA TYR A 702 18.00 49.91 23.68
C TYR A 702 17.23 48.61 23.53
N ALA A 703 16.96 48.18 22.30
CA ALA A 703 16.25 46.95 21.99
C ALA A 703 17.08 45.71 22.37
N THR A 704 18.39 45.76 22.15
CA THR A 704 19.31 44.65 22.50
C THR A 704 19.45 44.53 24.03
N ASN A 705 19.52 45.63 24.73
CA ASN A 705 19.60 45.65 26.19
C ASN A 705 18.29 45.19 26.85
N LEU A 706 17.13 45.53 26.30
CA LEU A 706 15.82 45.09 26.78
C LEU A 706 15.62 43.59 26.59
N MET A 707 16.10 43.06 25.45
CA MET A 707 16.03 41.63 25.13
C MET A 707 16.98 40.80 26.01
N MET A 708 18.17 41.32 26.31
CA MET A 708 19.12 40.69 27.23
C MET A 708 18.63 40.70 28.68
N ASP A 709 17.97 41.78 29.10
CA ASP A 709 17.39 41.88 30.46
C ASP A 709 16.16 40.93 30.62
N LEU A 710 15.36 40.76 29.59
CA LEU A 710 14.25 39.77 29.54
C LEU A 710 14.74 38.33 29.51
N LEU A 711 15.79 38.03 28.75
CA LEU A 711 16.43 36.71 28.71
C LEU A 711 17.11 36.39 30.07
N PHE A 712 17.76 37.35 30.66
CA PHE A 712 18.39 37.17 31.99
C PHE A 712 17.37 36.93 33.09
N LYS A 713 16.21 37.62 33.07
CA LYS A 713 15.11 37.42 34.03
C LYS A 713 14.41 36.08 33.87
N LEU A 714 14.35 35.53 32.62
CA LEU A 714 13.81 34.21 32.32
C LEU A 714 14.75 33.08 32.77
N ILE A 715 16.05 33.24 32.60
CA ILE A 715 17.06 32.23 32.96
C ILE A 715 17.21 32.09 34.48
N PHE A 716 17.11 33.18 35.27
CA PHE A 716 17.31 33.15 36.72
C PHE A 716 16.09 32.75 37.54
N LYS A 717 14.88 32.62 36.95
CA LYS A 717 13.66 32.30 37.69
C LYS A 717 13.27 30.80 37.69
N ASN A 718 13.89 29.94 36.85
CA ASN A 718 13.58 28.51 36.85
C ASN A 718 14.85 27.65 36.73
N SER A 719 15.29 27.16 37.88
CA SER A 719 16.35 26.16 38.00
C SER A 719 15.82 24.78 37.64
N PHE A 720 16.59 24.02 36.84
CA PHE A 720 16.46 22.62 36.45
C PHE A 720 15.58 22.31 35.23
N GLY A 721 16.25 22.00 34.13
CA GLY A 721 15.70 21.30 32.94
C GLY A 721 16.06 21.88 31.58
N PHE A 722 16.80 22.97 31.44
CA PHE A 722 16.86 23.77 30.20
C PHE A 722 18.20 23.76 29.44
N PHE A 723 19.13 22.84 29.72
CA PHE A 723 20.45 22.87 29.07
C PHE A 723 20.42 22.70 27.56
N ASN A 724 19.51 21.88 27.03
CA ASN A 724 19.43 21.61 25.57
C ASN A 724 18.76 22.75 24.77
N VAL A 725 17.84 23.50 25.37
CA VAL A 725 17.15 24.61 24.69
C VAL A 725 18.08 25.84 24.61
N ILE A 726 18.91 26.03 25.61
CA ILE A 726 19.92 27.11 25.65
C ILE A 726 20.98 26.90 24.57
N ILE A 727 21.41 25.64 24.33
CA ILE A 727 22.39 25.33 23.28
C ILE A 727 21.80 25.56 21.89
N CYS A 728 20.54 25.22 21.64
CA CYS A 728 19.86 25.51 20.36
C CYS A 728 19.69 27.02 20.14
N CYS A 729 19.31 27.78 21.14
CA CYS A 729 19.18 29.24 21.03
C CYS A 729 20.52 29.95 20.82
N LEU A 730 21.59 29.49 21.46
CA LEU A 730 22.95 30.02 21.27
C LEU A 730 23.52 29.64 19.89
N SER A 731 23.22 28.45 19.38
CA SER A 731 23.62 28.04 18.01
C SER A 731 22.91 28.85 16.95
N LEU A 732 21.62 29.14 17.11
CA LEU A 732 20.87 30.03 16.22
C LEU A 732 21.39 31.49 16.29
N PHE A 733 21.78 31.96 17.46
CA PHE A 733 22.34 33.30 17.62
C PHE A 733 23.69 33.43 16.90
N PHE A 734 24.53 32.41 16.92
CA PHE A 734 25.84 32.41 16.22
C PHE A 734 25.68 32.33 14.68
N ILE A 735 24.65 31.70 14.19
CA ILE A 735 24.35 31.62 12.73
C ILE A 735 23.74 32.95 12.19
N ILE A 736 23.08 33.70 13.05
CA ILE A 736 22.45 35.00 12.67
C ILE A 736 23.40 36.19 12.86
N ALA A 737 24.42 36.06 13.69
CA ALA A 737 25.41 37.13 13.97
C ALA A 737 26.60 37.13 13.01
N ASN A 738 26.79 36.10 12.17
CA ASN A 738 27.70 36.07 11.03
C ASN A 738 26.93 36.17 9.71
#